data_546c4f2704e0350767e4e8ec9ecc4ae6
#
_entry.id   546c4f2704e0350767e4e8ec9ecc4ae6
#
_cell.length_a   1.000
_cell.length_b   1.000
_cell.length_c   1.000
_cell.angle_alpha   90.00
_cell.angle_beta   90.00
_cell.angle_gamma   90.00
#
_symmetry.space_group_name_H-M   'P 1'
#
loop_
_entity.id
_entity.type
_entity.pdbx_description
1 polymer ?
#
loop_
_entity_poly.entity_id
_entity_poly.type
_entity_poly.pdbx_seq_one_letter_code
_entity_poly.pdbx_strand_id
1 'polypeptide(L)'
;MNNYLNTLNPRQREAVETVKGPVLIMAGAGSGKTKALTCRIAYMLEQGIYPNEILAITFTNKAAQEMRERVHNLVGPAADRIWMYTFHSFGARFLRREIASYPPYTDRFTIYDSDDSKTLVKNCLKELNLDDKQYQPNAMQNRISSAKNQLIDPKRYRELAGSNFFNQKAADVYELYDKHMKENNALDFDDLLYITTKLLSIETIRKRWQDRFHYILIDEYQDTNHAQYLMAKYIAGETQNICAVGDADQSIYSWRGADLRNIMDFQKDYPKAKLIKLEQNYRSTQTILDAANAVIQNNPDRPSKRLWTENNAGTHLKHYTAIDEHAEASFIIETMQKEHMEKHRPYGDMAVLYRMNAQSRVIEEALVRRGIGYTMVGGTRFYDRAEIRDMLAYLKVINNFKDNISLARIINTPKRGIGGTTVEKLLDYANAGGMSMFEGIMGIEGSGLSSATQRKLTNFSAMIFDFLNASTEMNVFELIQKVMTDTKYLAQLQESRDPQAQSREENLGELLSVAKDFITEQPEGGLAEFLEKVALVNDVDSYEGEDDRVTLMTIHSAKGLEFPLVFLPGMDEGIFPGVRSFMEPAALEEERRLCYVAITRAKEELYISNAHMRTMYGKINSYMPSRFIEEIPPDLMDQVITEEERERVHFQERSRNERASRFALSEAASPVKKPKAVSARYDWQVGDTAVHTMWGKGKVVSVTGSGKNMILKIEFPGNKMRSLMVAFAPITKGNE
;
A
#
# COMPACT_ATOMS: atom_id res chain seq x y z
N MET A 1 24.72 -30.63 -25.65
CA MET A 1 23.25 -30.47 -25.73
C MET A 1 22.79 -30.06 -24.35
N ASN A 2 22.28 -28.85 -24.23
CA ASN A 2 21.89 -28.30 -22.94
C ASN A 2 20.67 -29.03 -22.37
N ASN A 3 20.84 -29.59 -21.17
CA ASN A 3 19.87 -30.47 -20.51
C ASN A 3 18.64 -29.71 -19.94
N TYR A 4 18.51 -28.39 -20.21
CA TYR A 4 17.44 -27.54 -19.60
C TYR A 4 16.04 -27.96 -20.05
N LEU A 5 15.85 -28.46 -21.28
CA LEU A 5 14.54 -28.93 -21.75
C LEU A 5 14.01 -30.11 -20.93
N ASN A 6 14.90 -30.92 -20.36
CA ASN A 6 14.51 -32.06 -19.52
C ASN A 6 14.07 -31.63 -18.12
N THR A 7 14.32 -30.37 -17.72
CA THR A 7 13.88 -29.82 -16.44
C THR A 7 12.49 -29.17 -16.52
N LEU A 8 11.87 -29.16 -17.70
CA LEU A 8 10.57 -28.56 -17.98
C LEU A 8 9.47 -29.62 -17.93
N ASN A 9 8.34 -29.24 -17.36
CA ASN A 9 7.14 -30.04 -17.49
C ASN A 9 6.58 -29.97 -18.93
N PRO A 10 5.65 -30.88 -19.34
CA PRO A 10 5.14 -30.91 -20.72
C PRO A 10 4.56 -29.58 -21.21
N ARG A 11 3.88 -28.82 -20.34
CA ARG A 11 3.28 -27.52 -20.70
C ARG A 11 4.33 -26.42 -20.81
N GLN A 12 5.31 -26.37 -19.92
CA GLN A 12 6.45 -25.47 -20.02
C GLN A 12 7.26 -25.76 -21.29
N ARG A 13 7.49 -27.05 -21.60
CA ARG A 13 8.18 -27.46 -22.82
C ARG A 13 7.41 -27.04 -24.07
N GLU A 14 6.08 -27.24 -24.10
CA GLU A 14 5.22 -26.74 -25.17
C GLU A 14 5.36 -25.21 -25.36
N ALA A 15 5.38 -24.45 -24.24
CA ALA A 15 5.57 -23.02 -24.28
C ALA A 15 6.93 -22.60 -24.82
N VAL A 16 7.99 -23.34 -24.51
CA VAL A 16 9.35 -23.12 -24.99
C VAL A 16 9.48 -23.42 -26.48
N GLU A 17 8.96 -24.55 -26.96
CA GLU A 17 9.12 -25.03 -28.33
C GLU A 17 8.20 -24.32 -29.33
N THR A 18 7.09 -23.70 -28.90
CA THR A 18 6.14 -22.96 -29.76
C THR A 18 6.69 -21.59 -30.11
N VAL A 19 7.66 -21.47 -31.02
CA VAL A 19 8.40 -20.23 -31.32
C VAL A 19 7.62 -19.31 -32.25
N LYS A 20 6.95 -19.82 -33.27
CA LYS A 20 6.29 -19.02 -34.33
C LYS A 20 4.84 -18.70 -34.02
N GLY A 21 4.41 -17.52 -34.44
CA GLY A 21 3.05 -17.02 -34.27
C GLY A 21 2.78 -16.46 -32.87
N PRO A 22 1.59 -15.91 -32.65
CA PRO A 22 1.23 -15.35 -31.34
C PRO A 22 0.97 -16.45 -30.31
N VAL A 23 1.54 -16.27 -29.12
CA VAL A 23 1.41 -17.21 -27.99
C VAL A 23 1.01 -16.45 -26.75
N LEU A 24 -0.04 -16.89 -26.08
CA LEU A 24 -0.38 -16.42 -24.74
C LEU A 24 -0.10 -17.53 -23.73
N ILE A 25 0.83 -17.30 -22.84
CA ILE A 25 1.13 -18.19 -21.72
C ILE A 25 0.42 -17.66 -20.49
N MET A 26 -0.71 -18.27 -20.15
CA MET A 26 -1.42 -18.00 -18.91
C MET A 26 -0.78 -18.81 -17.78
N ALA A 27 0.04 -18.16 -16.99
CA ALA A 27 0.90 -18.82 -16.04
C ALA A 27 0.55 -18.37 -14.61
N GLY A 28 0.08 -19.30 -13.80
CA GLY A 28 -0.25 -19.02 -12.41
C GLY A 28 0.95 -18.63 -11.54
N ALA A 29 0.67 -18.22 -10.31
CA ALA A 29 1.72 -17.93 -9.34
C ALA A 29 2.62 -19.16 -9.15
N GLY A 30 3.95 -18.97 -9.07
CA GLY A 30 4.90 -20.06 -8.83
C GLY A 30 4.98 -21.15 -9.91
N SER A 31 4.38 -20.93 -11.10
CA SER A 31 4.36 -21.94 -12.19
C SER A 31 5.63 -21.97 -13.05
N GLY A 32 6.65 -21.17 -12.69
CA GLY A 32 7.89 -21.10 -13.46
C GLY A 32 7.79 -20.25 -14.72
N LYS A 33 6.98 -19.19 -14.74
CA LYS A 33 6.88 -18.20 -15.83
C LYS A 33 8.23 -17.79 -16.38
N THR A 34 9.08 -17.22 -15.50
CA THR A 34 10.40 -16.72 -15.86
C THR A 34 11.31 -17.84 -16.38
N LYS A 35 11.24 -19.05 -15.79
CA LYS A 35 11.99 -20.23 -16.27
C LYS A 35 11.54 -20.59 -17.69
N ALA A 36 10.24 -20.67 -17.95
CA ALA A 36 9.73 -20.97 -19.30
C ALA A 36 10.19 -19.90 -20.31
N LEU A 37 10.13 -18.62 -19.94
CA LEU A 37 10.51 -17.52 -20.82
C LEU A 37 12.02 -17.51 -21.12
N THR A 38 12.87 -17.71 -20.11
CA THR A 38 14.34 -17.78 -20.29
C THR A 38 14.77 -19.02 -21.09
N CYS A 39 14.16 -20.20 -20.83
CA CYS A 39 14.39 -21.40 -21.64
C CYS A 39 13.89 -21.23 -23.08
N ARG A 40 12.77 -20.51 -23.30
CA ARG A 40 12.29 -20.19 -24.65
C ARG A 40 13.30 -19.34 -25.42
N ILE A 41 13.88 -18.32 -24.79
CA ILE A 41 14.94 -17.51 -25.41
C ILE A 41 16.16 -18.39 -25.78
N ALA A 42 16.60 -19.25 -24.85
CA ALA A 42 17.71 -20.19 -25.12
C ALA A 42 17.39 -21.11 -26.31
N TYR A 43 16.17 -21.67 -26.33
CA TYR A 43 15.73 -22.53 -27.45
C TYR A 43 15.67 -21.79 -28.79
N MET A 44 15.21 -20.53 -28.81
CA MET A 44 15.18 -19.69 -30.01
C MET A 44 16.56 -19.51 -30.59
N LEU A 45 17.58 -19.26 -29.77
CA LEU A 45 18.97 -19.14 -30.19
C LEU A 45 19.52 -20.49 -30.76
N GLU A 46 19.17 -21.61 -30.13
CA GLU A 46 19.52 -22.96 -30.64
C GLU A 46 18.86 -23.27 -32.00
N GLN A 47 17.66 -22.69 -32.26
CA GLN A 47 17.00 -22.80 -33.57
C GLN A 47 17.60 -21.86 -34.63
N GLY A 48 18.67 -21.15 -34.33
CA GLY A 48 19.37 -20.28 -35.27
C GLY A 48 18.78 -18.86 -35.37
N ILE A 49 17.87 -18.46 -34.45
CA ILE A 49 17.38 -17.09 -34.41
C ILE A 49 18.48 -16.19 -33.84
N TYR A 50 18.72 -15.07 -34.50
CA TYR A 50 19.79 -14.17 -34.07
C TYR A 50 19.40 -13.39 -32.82
N PRO A 51 20.31 -13.20 -31.84
CA PRO A 51 20.03 -12.50 -30.58
C PRO A 51 19.44 -11.09 -30.77
N ASN A 52 19.87 -10.36 -31.78
CA ASN A 52 19.43 -9.00 -32.09
C ASN A 52 18.01 -8.91 -32.71
N GLU A 53 17.41 -10.05 -33.09
CA GLU A 53 16.02 -10.15 -33.55
C GLU A 53 15.04 -10.35 -32.41
N ILE A 54 15.53 -10.54 -31.18
CA ILE A 54 14.71 -10.82 -29.99
C ILE A 54 14.59 -9.57 -29.13
N LEU A 55 13.36 -9.19 -28.82
CA LEU A 55 13.02 -8.17 -27.84
C LEU A 55 12.26 -8.83 -26.67
N ALA A 56 12.84 -8.81 -25.48
CA ALA A 56 12.21 -9.30 -24.25
C ALA A 56 11.92 -8.11 -23.32
N ILE A 57 10.69 -7.98 -22.90
CA ILE A 57 10.24 -6.87 -22.07
C ILE A 57 9.71 -7.41 -20.74
N THR A 58 10.12 -6.78 -19.64
CA THR A 58 9.67 -7.07 -18.28
C THR A 58 9.09 -5.82 -17.63
N PHE A 59 8.51 -5.97 -16.42
CA PHE A 59 7.90 -4.83 -15.72
C PHE A 59 8.89 -4.04 -14.86
N THR A 60 9.91 -4.69 -14.27
CA THR A 60 10.90 -4.06 -13.38
C THR A 60 12.33 -4.25 -13.87
N ASN A 61 13.20 -3.30 -13.53
CA ASN A 61 14.63 -3.41 -13.90
C ASN A 61 15.31 -4.61 -13.24
N LYS A 62 14.91 -4.96 -12.00
CA LYS A 62 15.38 -6.18 -11.33
C LYS A 62 15.00 -7.44 -12.12
N ALA A 63 13.74 -7.55 -12.57
CA ALA A 63 13.30 -8.69 -13.38
C ALA A 63 14.03 -8.76 -14.72
N ALA A 64 14.30 -7.61 -15.37
CA ALA A 64 15.10 -7.57 -16.60
C ALA A 64 16.53 -8.04 -16.37
N GLN A 65 17.13 -7.66 -15.25
CA GLN A 65 18.48 -8.07 -14.88
C GLN A 65 18.54 -9.58 -14.58
N GLU A 66 17.62 -10.09 -13.75
CA GLU A 66 17.53 -11.53 -13.46
C GLU A 66 17.29 -12.37 -14.73
N MET A 67 16.45 -11.88 -15.62
CA MET A 67 16.20 -12.55 -16.90
C MET A 67 17.50 -12.64 -17.72
N ARG A 68 18.27 -11.54 -17.80
CA ARG A 68 19.55 -11.50 -18.52
C ARG A 68 20.56 -12.47 -17.93
N GLU A 69 20.72 -12.48 -16.61
CA GLU A 69 21.62 -13.39 -15.91
C GLU A 69 21.25 -14.87 -16.13
N ARG A 70 19.96 -15.19 -16.03
CA ARG A 70 19.47 -16.56 -16.26
C ARG A 70 19.69 -17.01 -17.72
N VAL A 71 19.45 -16.14 -18.70
CA VAL A 71 19.71 -16.44 -20.11
C VAL A 71 21.21 -16.57 -20.35
N HIS A 72 22.02 -15.68 -19.77
CA HIS A 72 23.51 -15.76 -19.88
C HIS A 72 24.05 -17.10 -19.34
N ASN A 73 23.51 -17.57 -18.22
CA ASN A 73 23.87 -18.87 -17.64
C ASN A 73 23.49 -20.06 -18.54
N LEU A 74 22.49 -19.91 -19.42
CA LEU A 74 22.03 -20.95 -20.33
C LEU A 74 22.82 -20.95 -21.65
N VAL A 75 23.11 -19.78 -22.23
CA VAL A 75 23.60 -19.63 -23.59
C VAL A 75 24.92 -18.84 -23.71
N GLY A 76 25.47 -18.38 -22.59
CA GLY A 76 26.70 -17.60 -22.53
C GLY A 76 26.57 -16.20 -23.13
N PRO A 77 27.69 -15.63 -23.70
CA PRO A 77 27.76 -14.23 -24.14
C PRO A 77 26.80 -13.84 -25.27
N ALA A 78 26.13 -14.80 -25.92
CA ALA A 78 25.10 -14.51 -26.92
C ALA A 78 23.92 -13.75 -26.30
N ALA A 79 23.65 -13.95 -24.99
CA ALA A 79 22.63 -13.26 -24.24
C ALA A 79 22.78 -11.73 -24.23
N ASP A 80 24.03 -11.24 -24.25
CA ASP A 80 24.32 -9.80 -24.10
C ASP A 80 23.87 -8.97 -25.32
N ARG A 81 23.60 -9.62 -26.46
CA ARG A 81 23.10 -8.99 -27.69
C ARG A 81 21.58 -8.95 -27.77
N ILE A 82 20.86 -9.64 -26.88
CA ILE A 82 19.40 -9.64 -26.81
C ILE A 82 18.94 -8.36 -26.16
N TRP A 83 17.87 -7.76 -26.69
CA TRP A 83 17.26 -6.60 -26.06
C TRP A 83 16.32 -7.05 -24.93
N MET A 84 16.82 -7.00 -23.68
CA MET A 84 16.05 -7.31 -22.46
C MET A 84 15.93 -6.05 -21.61
N TYR A 85 14.74 -5.44 -21.58
CA TYR A 85 14.51 -4.15 -20.96
C TYR A 85 13.14 -4.09 -20.29
N THR A 86 12.91 -3.03 -19.50
CA THR A 86 11.54 -2.61 -19.15
C THR A 86 10.94 -1.80 -20.30
N PHE A 87 9.61 -1.61 -20.32
CA PHE A 87 8.99 -0.73 -21.32
C PHE A 87 9.59 0.68 -21.33
N HIS A 88 9.87 1.25 -20.15
CA HIS A 88 10.47 2.58 -20.04
C HIS A 88 11.93 2.61 -20.56
N SER A 89 12.73 1.62 -20.18
CA SER A 89 14.12 1.52 -20.65
C SER A 89 14.19 1.29 -22.16
N PHE A 90 13.28 0.48 -22.70
CA PHE A 90 13.13 0.32 -24.15
C PHE A 90 12.73 1.63 -24.80
N GLY A 91 11.70 2.35 -24.26
CA GLY A 91 11.26 3.64 -24.75
C GLY A 91 12.39 4.67 -24.77
N ALA A 92 13.13 4.81 -23.70
CA ALA A 92 14.28 5.72 -23.62
C ALA A 92 15.31 5.41 -24.71
N ARG A 93 15.66 4.11 -24.88
CA ARG A 93 16.65 3.68 -25.89
C ARG A 93 16.13 3.82 -27.33
N PHE A 94 14.84 3.61 -27.55
CA PHE A 94 14.16 3.88 -28.81
C PHE A 94 14.22 5.38 -29.14
N LEU A 95 13.85 6.22 -28.19
CA LEU A 95 13.79 7.68 -28.37
C LEU A 95 15.18 8.27 -28.63
N ARG A 96 16.25 7.78 -27.99
CA ARG A 96 17.63 8.22 -28.33
C ARG A 96 17.98 8.07 -29.82
N ARG A 97 17.26 7.22 -30.56
CA ARG A 97 17.48 6.97 -31.99
C ARG A 97 16.47 7.67 -32.89
N GLU A 98 15.23 7.78 -32.46
CA GLU A 98 14.13 8.18 -33.34
C GLU A 98 13.54 9.54 -33.01
N ILE A 99 13.89 10.16 -31.86
CA ILE A 99 13.21 11.37 -31.39
C ILE A 99 13.41 12.59 -32.27
N ALA A 100 14.46 12.61 -33.12
CA ALA A 100 14.63 13.64 -34.12
C ALA A 100 13.44 13.74 -35.11
N SER A 101 12.66 12.67 -35.22
CA SER A 101 11.40 12.63 -35.97
C SER A 101 10.21 13.24 -35.21
N TYR A 102 10.44 13.73 -34.00
CA TYR A 102 9.43 14.37 -33.12
C TYR A 102 9.94 15.73 -32.62
N PRO A 103 10.10 16.73 -33.52
CA PRO A 103 10.63 18.04 -33.13
C PRO A 103 9.75 18.72 -32.08
N PRO A 104 10.32 19.57 -31.21
CA PRO A 104 11.70 20.07 -31.25
C PRO A 104 12.73 19.23 -30.47
N TYR A 105 12.38 18.05 -29.99
CA TYR A 105 13.28 17.23 -29.16
C TYR A 105 14.54 16.78 -29.91
N THR A 106 15.61 16.62 -29.14
CA THR A 106 16.88 16.07 -29.62
C THR A 106 17.22 14.79 -28.85
N ASP A 107 18.16 14.00 -29.33
CA ASP A 107 18.64 12.77 -28.70
C ASP A 107 19.29 12.99 -27.31
N ARG A 108 19.63 14.25 -26.97
CA ARG A 108 20.21 14.62 -25.68
C ARG A 108 19.16 15.06 -24.65
N PHE A 109 17.92 14.59 -24.77
CA PHE A 109 16.88 14.93 -23.82
C PHE A 109 17.21 14.48 -22.39
N THR A 110 16.78 15.27 -21.41
CA THR A 110 16.84 14.92 -19.99
C THR A 110 15.60 14.12 -19.59
N ILE A 111 15.74 13.13 -18.74
CA ILE A 111 14.58 12.41 -18.15
C ILE A 111 14.28 13.03 -16.78
N TYR A 112 13.09 13.62 -16.66
CA TYR A 112 12.61 14.18 -15.40
C TYR A 112 12.00 13.08 -14.54
N ASP A 113 12.37 13.08 -13.27
CA ASP A 113 11.72 12.24 -12.27
C ASP A 113 10.39 12.86 -11.80
N SER A 114 9.75 12.20 -10.83
CA SER A 114 8.46 12.65 -10.29
C SER A 114 8.54 14.02 -9.60
N ASP A 115 9.66 14.33 -8.94
CA ASP A 115 9.84 15.60 -8.23
C ASP A 115 10.20 16.76 -9.19
N ASP A 116 10.99 16.47 -10.22
CA ASP A 116 11.27 17.41 -11.33
C ASP A 116 9.97 17.79 -12.05
N SER A 117 9.19 16.78 -12.44
CA SER A 117 7.89 16.95 -13.10
C SER A 117 6.92 17.75 -12.23
N LYS A 118 6.84 17.44 -10.95
CA LYS A 118 6.02 18.17 -9.99
C LYS A 118 6.46 19.63 -9.82
N THR A 119 7.76 19.87 -9.82
CA THR A 119 8.33 21.22 -9.74
C THR A 119 7.95 22.01 -10.97
N LEU A 120 8.03 21.41 -12.17
CA LEU A 120 7.60 22.04 -13.41
C LEU A 120 6.09 22.36 -13.39
N VAL A 121 5.25 21.44 -12.92
CA VAL A 121 3.81 21.69 -12.75
C VAL A 121 3.56 22.88 -11.81
N LYS A 122 4.30 23.00 -10.70
CA LYS A 122 4.20 24.17 -9.79
C LYS A 122 4.55 25.47 -10.52
N ASN A 123 5.59 25.45 -11.33
CA ASN A 123 5.98 26.62 -12.12
C ASN A 123 4.89 27.00 -13.12
N CYS A 124 4.27 26.03 -13.81
CA CYS A 124 3.14 26.26 -14.70
C CYS A 124 1.93 26.88 -13.97
N LEU A 125 1.60 26.38 -12.78
CA LEU A 125 0.53 26.94 -11.95
C LEU A 125 0.80 28.40 -11.59
N LYS A 126 2.04 28.72 -11.21
CA LYS A 126 2.47 30.09 -10.88
C LYS A 126 2.40 31.00 -12.10
N GLU A 127 2.84 30.56 -13.28
CA GLU A 127 2.80 31.32 -14.52
C GLU A 127 1.36 31.62 -14.97
N LEU A 128 0.45 30.63 -14.80
CA LEU A 128 -0.97 30.79 -15.09
C LEU A 128 -1.75 31.53 -14.01
N ASN A 129 -1.09 32.03 -12.95
CA ASN A 129 -1.71 32.65 -11.78
C ASN A 129 -2.82 31.80 -11.16
N LEU A 130 -2.64 30.47 -11.13
CA LEU A 130 -3.55 29.52 -10.50
C LEU A 130 -3.12 29.24 -9.06
N ASP A 131 -4.07 29.28 -8.14
CA ASP A 131 -3.84 28.97 -6.74
C ASP A 131 -3.47 27.49 -6.58
N ASP A 132 -2.30 27.20 -6.04
CA ASP A 132 -1.79 25.83 -5.83
C ASP A 132 -2.54 25.05 -4.75
N LYS A 133 -3.35 25.69 -3.93
CA LYS A 133 -4.28 25.03 -2.99
C LYS A 133 -5.52 24.52 -3.70
N GLN A 134 -6.03 25.24 -4.67
CA GLN A 134 -7.19 24.83 -5.47
C GLN A 134 -6.78 23.87 -6.59
N TYR A 135 -5.63 24.13 -7.25
CA TYR A 135 -5.11 23.36 -8.37
C TYR A 135 -3.80 22.68 -7.95
N GLN A 136 -3.93 21.64 -7.14
CA GLN A 136 -2.76 21.03 -6.53
C GLN A 136 -1.81 20.42 -7.55
N PRO A 137 -0.47 20.65 -7.41
CA PRO A 137 0.53 20.17 -8.35
C PRO A 137 0.42 18.66 -8.62
N ASN A 138 0.25 17.84 -7.59
CA ASN A 138 0.14 16.40 -7.76
C ASN A 138 -1.16 15.99 -8.48
N ALA A 139 -2.27 16.68 -8.21
CA ALA A 139 -3.53 16.41 -8.91
C ALA A 139 -3.43 16.76 -10.40
N MET A 140 -2.74 17.85 -10.75
CA MET A 140 -2.46 18.21 -12.13
C MET A 140 -1.50 17.21 -12.78
N GLN A 141 -0.43 16.84 -12.12
CA GLN A 141 0.54 15.84 -12.60
C GLN A 141 -0.16 14.50 -12.87
N ASN A 142 -1.00 14.00 -11.96
CA ASN A 142 -1.74 12.76 -12.15
C ASN A 142 -2.70 12.81 -13.36
N ARG A 143 -3.33 13.97 -13.62
CA ARG A 143 -4.18 14.13 -14.80
C ARG A 143 -3.39 14.13 -16.10
N ILE A 144 -2.24 14.79 -16.12
CA ILE A 144 -1.31 14.78 -17.26
C ILE A 144 -0.81 13.35 -17.50
N SER A 145 -0.38 12.65 -16.46
CA SER A 145 0.06 11.25 -16.51
C SER A 145 -1.04 10.35 -17.09
N SER A 146 -2.26 10.45 -16.54
CA SER A 146 -3.41 9.68 -17.03
C SER A 146 -3.72 9.95 -18.51
N ALA A 147 -3.62 11.21 -18.95
CA ALA A 147 -3.83 11.58 -20.35
C ALA A 147 -2.75 10.97 -21.25
N LYS A 148 -1.47 11.08 -20.88
CA LYS A 148 -0.35 10.50 -21.64
C LYS A 148 -0.48 8.98 -21.76
N ASN A 149 -0.83 8.29 -20.67
CA ASN A 149 -1.03 6.84 -20.65
C ASN A 149 -2.18 6.38 -21.58
N GLN A 150 -3.17 7.25 -21.82
CA GLN A 150 -4.27 7.04 -22.78
C GLN A 150 -3.98 7.63 -24.18
N LEU A 151 -2.76 8.08 -24.42
CA LEU A 151 -2.33 8.73 -25.68
C LEU A 151 -3.11 9.99 -26.04
N ILE A 152 -3.62 10.70 -25.05
CA ILE A 152 -4.35 11.96 -25.20
C ILE A 152 -3.33 13.12 -25.11
N ASP A 153 -3.14 13.83 -26.23
CA ASP A 153 -2.32 15.04 -26.27
C ASP A 153 -3.02 16.25 -25.63
N PRO A 154 -2.30 17.35 -25.33
CA PRO A 154 -2.87 18.54 -24.69
C PRO A 154 -4.09 19.09 -25.44
N LYS A 155 -4.04 19.13 -26.79
CA LYS A 155 -5.13 19.62 -27.62
C LYS A 155 -6.38 18.74 -27.48
N ARG A 156 -6.21 17.44 -27.59
CA ARG A 156 -7.30 16.48 -27.39
C ARG A 156 -7.86 16.51 -26.00
N TYR A 157 -6.98 16.68 -24.98
CA TYR A 157 -7.40 16.82 -23.58
C TYR A 157 -8.30 18.05 -23.39
N ARG A 158 -7.97 19.18 -24.04
CA ARG A 158 -8.79 20.40 -24.04
C ARG A 158 -10.17 20.16 -24.65
N GLU A 159 -10.24 19.43 -25.76
CA GLU A 159 -11.52 19.07 -26.37
C GLU A 159 -12.40 18.22 -25.41
N LEU A 160 -11.79 17.28 -24.70
CA LEU A 160 -12.48 16.42 -23.77
C LEU A 160 -12.84 17.10 -22.42
N ALA A 161 -12.18 18.21 -22.08
CA ALA A 161 -12.44 18.97 -20.86
C ALA A 161 -13.87 19.54 -20.80
N GLY A 162 -14.51 19.76 -21.95
CA GLY A 162 -15.88 20.26 -22.05
C GLY A 162 -16.11 21.58 -21.30
N SER A 163 -17.25 21.71 -20.63
CA SER A 163 -17.61 22.91 -19.86
C SER A 163 -17.11 22.86 -18.39
N ASN A 164 -16.43 21.79 -17.98
CA ASN A 164 -15.92 21.69 -16.61
C ASN A 164 -14.72 22.61 -16.40
N PHE A 165 -14.92 23.64 -15.60
CA PHE A 165 -13.91 24.69 -15.36
C PHE A 165 -12.58 24.11 -14.82
N PHE A 166 -12.62 23.15 -13.89
CA PHE A 166 -11.42 22.53 -13.38
C PHE A 166 -10.65 21.76 -14.44
N ASN A 167 -11.35 21.03 -15.33
CA ASN A 167 -10.72 20.31 -16.43
C ASN A 167 -10.14 21.26 -17.48
N GLN A 168 -10.78 22.42 -17.72
CA GLN A 168 -10.23 23.46 -18.60
C GLN A 168 -8.93 24.03 -18.04
N LYS A 169 -8.86 24.28 -16.72
CA LYS A 169 -7.62 24.72 -16.07
C LYS A 169 -6.53 23.65 -16.08
N ALA A 170 -6.91 22.38 -15.92
CA ALA A 170 -5.98 21.28 -16.11
C ALA A 170 -5.45 21.20 -17.55
N ALA A 171 -6.27 21.53 -18.55
CA ALA A 171 -5.83 21.63 -19.94
C ALA A 171 -4.85 22.78 -20.14
N ASP A 172 -5.10 23.97 -19.53
CA ASP A 172 -4.16 25.10 -19.55
C ASP A 172 -2.79 24.68 -18.98
N VAL A 173 -2.79 23.99 -17.83
CA VAL A 173 -1.57 23.48 -17.19
C VAL A 173 -0.87 22.45 -18.08
N TYR A 174 -1.62 21.52 -18.69
CA TYR A 174 -1.02 20.48 -19.53
C TYR A 174 -0.39 21.06 -20.80
N GLU A 175 -1.03 22.03 -21.45
CA GLU A 175 -0.45 22.71 -22.63
C GLU A 175 0.85 23.44 -22.27
N LEU A 176 0.85 24.17 -21.14
CA LEU A 176 2.03 24.89 -20.68
C LEU A 176 3.14 23.94 -20.23
N TYR A 177 2.80 22.85 -19.55
CA TYR A 177 3.72 21.79 -19.16
C TYR A 177 4.40 21.17 -20.38
N ASP A 178 3.62 20.78 -21.39
CA ASP A 178 4.13 20.19 -22.64
C ASP A 178 5.04 21.17 -23.40
N LYS A 179 4.70 22.46 -23.41
CA LYS A 179 5.54 23.52 -23.97
C LYS A 179 6.89 23.59 -23.27
N HIS A 180 6.90 23.67 -21.93
CA HIS A 180 8.15 23.73 -21.17
C HIS A 180 8.98 22.45 -21.26
N MET A 181 8.35 21.29 -21.31
CA MET A 181 9.05 20.01 -21.56
C MET A 181 9.83 20.06 -22.89
N LYS A 182 9.21 20.60 -23.94
CA LYS A 182 9.82 20.78 -25.27
C LYS A 182 10.95 21.82 -25.24
N GLU A 183 10.74 22.95 -24.58
CA GLU A 183 11.75 24.02 -24.42
C GLU A 183 12.97 23.52 -23.64
N ASN A 184 12.76 22.74 -22.59
CA ASN A 184 13.81 22.16 -21.77
C ASN A 184 14.47 20.93 -22.39
N ASN A 185 14.01 20.47 -23.54
CA ASN A 185 14.39 19.17 -24.13
C ASN A 185 14.34 18.06 -23.07
N ALA A 186 13.24 17.96 -22.37
CA ALA A 186 13.04 17.04 -21.25
C ALA A 186 11.84 16.13 -21.48
N LEU A 187 11.92 14.89 -21.02
CA LEU A 187 10.87 13.87 -21.06
C LEU A 187 10.62 13.35 -19.66
N ASP A 188 9.37 13.22 -19.25
CA ASP A 188 9.02 12.48 -18.04
C ASP A 188 8.87 10.97 -18.33
N PHE A 189 8.62 10.17 -17.29
CA PHE A 189 8.45 8.72 -17.46
C PHE A 189 7.28 8.37 -18.38
N ASP A 190 6.19 9.12 -18.34
CA ASP A 190 5.05 8.87 -19.23
C ASP A 190 5.36 9.24 -20.70
N ASP A 191 6.18 10.29 -20.93
CA ASP A 191 6.64 10.67 -22.27
C ASP A 191 7.45 9.57 -22.94
N LEU A 192 8.25 8.81 -22.15
CA LEU A 192 9.02 7.69 -22.71
C LEU A 192 8.11 6.67 -23.41
N LEU A 193 6.91 6.44 -22.87
CA LEU A 193 5.92 5.53 -23.45
C LEU A 193 5.07 6.24 -24.53
N TYR A 194 4.59 7.42 -24.20
CA TYR A 194 3.71 8.22 -25.05
C TYR A 194 4.34 8.55 -26.41
N ILE A 195 5.54 9.14 -26.41
CA ILE A 195 6.21 9.56 -27.64
C ILE A 195 6.69 8.34 -28.43
N THR A 196 7.19 7.28 -27.74
CA THR A 196 7.55 6.01 -28.39
C THR A 196 6.36 5.44 -29.16
N THR A 197 5.17 5.42 -28.54
CA THR A 197 3.95 4.91 -29.17
C THR A 197 3.54 5.78 -30.37
N LYS A 198 3.62 7.10 -30.23
CA LYS A 198 3.34 8.06 -31.33
C LYS A 198 4.29 7.85 -32.52
N LEU A 199 5.59 7.70 -32.27
CA LEU A 199 6.57 7.45 -33.33
C LEU A 199 6.37 6.07 -33.99
N LEU A 200 6.07 5.03 -33.22
CA LEU A 200 5.73 3.70 -33.76
C LEU A 200 4.43 3.69 -34.56
N SER A 201 3.54 4.67 -34.41
CA SER A 201 2.37 4.81 -35.28
C SER A 201 2.74 5.24 -36.70
N ILE A 202 3.94 5.83 -36.90
CA ILE A 202 4.47 6.24 -38.21
C ILE A 202 5.01 4.99 -38.91
N GLU A 203 4.46 4.68 -40.09
CA GLU A 203 4.75 3.44 -40.80
C GLU A 203 6.23 3.23 -41.12
N THR A 204 6.94 4.26 -41.56
CA THR A 204 8.37 4.17 -41.91
C THR A 204 9.25 3.85 -40.69
N ILE A 205 8.93 4.41 -39.52
CA ILE A 205 9.64 4.11 -38.28
C ILE A 205 9.26 2.70 -37.82
N ARG A 206 7.95 2.39 -37.80
CA ARG A 206 7.45 1.10 -37.38
C ARG A 206 8.08 -0.04 -38.17
N LYS A 207 8.15 0.05 -39.51
CA LYS A 207 8.78 -0.99 -40.36
C LYS A 207 10.23 -1.24 -40.00
N ARG A 208 11.04 -0.19 -39.77
CA ARG A 208 12.45 -0.36 -39.35
C ARG A 208 12.58 -1.19 -38.05
N TRP A 209 11.67 -1.00 -37.11
CA TRP A 209 11.71 -1.73 -35.84
C TRP A 209 11.10 -3.12 -35.96
N GLN A 210 10.14 -3.33 -36.84
CA GLN A 210 9.62 -4.66 -37.21
C GLN A 210 10.68 -5.49 -37.95
N ASP A 211 11.45 -4.89 -38.86
CA ASP A 211 12.55 -5.52 -39.55
C ASP A 211 13.72 -5.89 -38.60
N ARG A 212 13.82 -5.18 -37.50
CA ARG A 212 14.82 -5.47 -36.47
C ARG A 212 14.37 -6.55 -35.51
N PHE A 213 13.14 -6.47 -34.99
CA PHE A 213 12.63 -7.40 -33.98
C PHE A 213 11.58 -8.32 -34.59
N HIS A 214 12.00 -9.52 -34.86
CA HIS A 214 11.12 -10.56 -35.40
C HIS A 214 10.37 -11.32 -34.29
N TYR A 215 10.88 -11.27 -33.04
CA TYR A 215 10.32 -11.98 -31.91
C TYR A 215 10.21 -11.07 -30.69
N ILE A 216 9.03 -11.01 -30.12
CA ILE A 216 8.73 -10.17 -28.96
C ILE A 216 8.23 -11.05 -27.84
N LEU A 217 8.84 -10.92 -26.67
CA LEU A 217 8.48 -11.63 -25.46
C LEU A 217 8.14 -10.58 -24.39
N ILE A 218 6.99 -10.71 -23.74
CA ILE A 218 6.53 -9.77 -22.71
C ILE A 218 6.15 -10.55 -21.48
N ASP A 219 6.82 -10.27 -20.37
CA ASP A 219 6.46 -10.80 -19.05
C ASP A 219 5.48 -9.85 -18.34
N GLU A 220 4.71 -10.38 -17.40
CA GLU A 220 3.68 -9.67 -16.62
C GLU A 220 2.70 -8.85 -17.51
N TYR A 221 2.25 -9.44 -18.62
CA TYR A 221 1.44 -8.75 -19.64
C TYR A 221 0.12 -8.18 -19.10
N GLN A 222 -0.43 -8.77 -18.01
CA GLN A 222 -1.65 -8.28 -17.34
C GLN A 222 -1.47 -6.89 -16.67
N ASP A 223 -0.24 -6.43 -16.48
CA ASP A 223 0.04 -5.13 -15.85
C ASP A 223 0.29 -4.02 -16.88
N THR A 224 0.15 -4.31 -18.17
CA THR A 224 0.37 -3.32 -19.22
C THR A 224 -0.74 -2.28 -19.29
N ASN A 225 -0.35 -1.00 -19.49
CA ASN A 225 -1.27 0.08 -19.81
C ASN A 225 -1.52 0.16 -21.32
N HIS A 226 -2.41 1.07 -21.75
CA HIS A 226 -2.80 1.20 -23.16
C HIS A 226 -1.62 1.57 -24.09
N ALA A 227 -0.72 2.48 -23.66
CA ALA A 227 0.46 2.84 -24.46
C ALA A 227 1.39 1.64 -24.65
N GLN A 228 1.69 0.90 -23.58
CA GLN A 228 2.52 -0.31 -23.63
C GLN A 228 1.92 -1.41 -24.49
N TYR A 229 0.60 -1.61 -24.40
CA TYR A 229 -0.12 -2.54 -25.27
C TYR A 229 0.05 -2.17 -26.75
N LEU A 230 -0.13 -0.91 -27.11
CA LEU A 230 0.03 -0.45 -28.49
C LEU A 230 1.50 -0.53 -28.96
N MET A 231 2.48 -0.21 -28.11
CA MET A 231 3.89 -0.40 -28.43
C MET A 231 4.17 -1.85 -28.83
N ALA A 232 3.72 -2.81 -28.02
CA ALA A 232 3.87 -4.25 -28.30
C ALA A 232 3.19 -4.63 -29.62
N LYS A 233 1.96 -4.17 -29.84
CA LYS A 233 1.17 -4.46 -31.06
C LYS A 233 1.84 -3.90 -32.32
N TYR A 234 2.35 -2.66 -32.26
CA TYR A 234 3.03 -2.03 -33.40
C TYR A 234 4.33 -2.76 -33.78
N ILE A 235 5.12 -3.18 -32.78
CA ILE A 235 6.39 -3.89 -33.05
C ILE A 235 6.12 -5.31 -33.55
N ALA A 236 5.11 -6.02 -33.01
CA ALA A 236 4.75 -7.38 -33.44
C ALA A 236 4.36 -7.45 -34.91
N GLY A 237 3.75 -6.41 -35.46
CA GLY A 237 3.46 -6.27 -36.86
C GLY A 237 2.75 -7.45 -37.49
N GLU A 238 3.08 -7.72 -38.79
CA GLU A 238 2.46 -8.79 -39.58
C GLU A 238 2.97 -10.18 -39.18
N THR A 239 4.19 -10.28 -38.68
CA THR A 239 4.78 -11.59 -38.26
C THR A 239 4.04 -12.17 -37.07
N GLN A 240 3.49 -11.31 -36.22
CA GLN A 240 2.77 -11.65 -35.00
C GLN A 240 3.53 -12.67 -34.10
N ASN A 241 4.86 -12.72 -34.19
CA ASN A 241 5.66 -13.58 -33.30
C ASN A 241 5.78 -12.92 -31.92
N ILE A 242 4.64 -12.75 -31.25
CA ILE A 242 4.53 -12.20 -29.91
C ILE A 242 4.23 -13.31 -28.92
N CYS A 243 5.03 -13.39 -27.86
CA CYS A 243 4.79 -14.28 -26.73
C CYS A 243 4.49 -13.42 -25.50
N ALA A 244 3.23 -13.34 -25.12
CA ALA A 244 2.79 -12.68 -23.89
C ALA A 244 2.70 -13.72 -22.77
N VAL A 245 3.32 -13.41 -21.63
CA VAL A 245 3.26 -14.23 -20.40
C VAL A 245 2.62 -13.41 -19.32
N GLY A 246 1.66 -13.98 -18.63
CA GLY A 246 1.00 -13.24 -17.55
C GLY A 246 0.01 -14.08 -16.75
N ASP A 247 -0.49 -13.45 -15.68
CA ASP A 247 -1.50 -14.00 -14.81
C ASP A 247 -2.59 -12.96 -14.53
N ALA A 248 -3.76 -13.14 -15.14
CA ALA A 248 -4.89 -12.25 -14.91
C ALA A 248 -5.26 -12.13 -13.42
N ASP A 249 -5.07 -13.20 -12.64
CA ASP A 249 -5.32 -13.23 -11.20
C ASP A 249 -4.28 -12.45 -10.38
N GLN A 250 -3.20 -11.96 -11.00
CA GLN A 250 -2.16 -11.12 -10.39
C GLN A 250 -2.14 -9.68 -10.94
N SER A 251 -3.21 -9.24 -11.64
CA SER A 251 -3.35 -7.83 -12.07
C SER A 251 -3.77 -6.95 -10.89
N ILE A 252 -2.82 -6.20 -10.35
CA ILE A 252 -2.96 -5.39 -9.12
C ILE A 252 -2.45 -3.95 -9.27
N TYR A 253 -2.31 -3.45 -10.52
CA TYR A 253 -1.78 -2.13 -10.82
C TYR A 253 -2.74 -1.26 -11.65
N SER A 254 -4.08 -1.45 -11.49
CA SER A 254 -5.07 -0.62 -12.20
C SER A 254 -4.91 0.87 -11.86
N TRP A 255 -4.54 1.20 -10.64
CA TRP A 255 -4.24 2.56 -10.19
C TRP A 255 -3.03 3.20 -10.90
N ARG A 256 -2.17 2.40 -11.55
CA ARG A 256 -1.09 2.84 -12.45
C ARG A 256 -1.50 2.81 -13.92
N GLY A 257 -2.77 2.59 -14.23
CA GLY A 257 -3.29 2.51 -15.58
C GLY A 257 -3.18 1.15 -16.24
N ALA A 258 -2.82 0.08 -15.50
CA ALA A 258 -2.88 -1.28 -16.03
C ALA A 258 -4.31 -1.63 -16.47
N ASP A 259 -4.45 -2.28 -17.62
CA ASP A 259 -5.73 -2.69 -18.17
C ASP A 259 -5.79 -4.20 -18.33
N LEU A 260 -6.55 -4.85 -17.46
CA LEU A 260 -6.74 -6.29 -17.47
C LEU A 260 -7.25 -6.82 -18.82
N ARG A 261 -7.99 -5.98 -19.58
CA ARG A 261 -8.49 -6.35 -20.89
C ARG A 261 -7.38 -6.70 -21.88
N ASN A 262 -6.18 -6.14 -21.73
CA ASN A 262 -5.06 -6.43 -22.62
C ASN A 262 -4.72 -7.94 -22.63
N ILE A 263 -4.74 -8.62 -21.50
CA ILE A 263 -4.50 -10.05 -21.44
C ILE A 263 -5.77 -10.86 -21.74
N MET A 264 -6.94 -10.38 -21.31
CA MET A 264 -8.21 -11.08 -21.52
C MET A 264 -8.61 -11.11 -23.00
N ASP A 265 -8.36 -10.02 -23.72
CA ASP A 265 -8.73 -9.85 -25.12
C ASP A 265 -7.60 -10.25 -26.10
N PHE A 266 -6.47 -10.78 -25.60
CA PHE A 266 -5.33 -11.16 -26.44
C PHE A 266 -5.71 -12.06 -27.62
N GLN A 267 -6.60 -13.04 -27.41
CA GLN A 267 -7.07 -13.93 -28.49
C GLN A 267 -8.03 -13.23 -29.47
N LYS A 268 -8.65 -12.11 -29.08
CA LYS A 268 -9.44 -11.27 -30.01
C LYS A 268 -8.50 -10.46 -30.91
N ASP A 269 -7.41 -9.94 -30.34
CA ASP A 269 -6.38 -9.24 -31.11
C ASP A 269 -5.58 -10.15 -32.03
N TYR A 270 -5.31 -11.36 -31.55
CA TYR A 270 -4.56 -12.40 -32.26
C TYR A 270 -5.38 -13.68 -32.37
N PRO A 271 -6.33 -13.78 -33.34
CA PRO A 271 -7.23 -14.95 -33.47
C PRO A 271 -6.52 -16.29 -33.67
N LYS A 272 -5.27 -16.27 -34.14
CA LYS A 272 -4.42 -17.47 -34.30
C LYS A 272 -3.58 -17.75 -33.06
N ALA A 273 -3.77 -17.03 -31.97
CA ALA A 273 -2.96 -17.17 -30.77
C ALA A 273 -3.12 -18.56 -30.14
N LYS A 274 -1.98 -19.20 -29.87
CA LYS A 274 -1.95 -20.43 -29.09
C LYS A 274 -1.99 -20.07 -27.60
N LEU A 275 -3.03 -20.56 -26.90
CA LEU A 275 -3.14 -20.43 -25.47
C LEU A 275 -2.50 -21.63 -24.78
N ILE A 276 -1.53 -21.38 -23.90
CA ILE A 276 -0.86 -22.40 -23.09
C ILE A 276 -1.03 -22.05 -21.63
N LYS A 277 -1.58 -22.97 -20.83
CA LYS A 277 -1.80 -22.77 -19.39
C LYS A 277 -0.70 -23.46 -18.60
N LEU A 278 -0.04 -22.70 -17.70
CA LEU A 278 0.92 -23.23 -16.73
C LEU A 278 0.25 -23.20 -15.35
N GLU A 279 -0.31 -24.32 -14.93
CA GLU A 279 -1.11 -24.47 -13.72
C GLU A 279 -0.35 -25.21 -12.61
N GLN A 280 0.72 -25.95 -12.93
CA GLN A 280 1.57 -26.62 -11.95
C GLN A 280 2.43 -25.59 -11.22
N ASN A 281 2.24 -25.51 -9.91
CA ASN A 281 3.00 -24.63 -9.02
C ASN A 281 4.17 -25.40 -8.40
N TYR A 282 5.33 -24.76 -8.33
CA TYR A 282 6.58 -25.30 -7.76
C TYR A 282 7.02 -24.57 -6.48
N ARG A 283 6.22 -23.58 -6.04
CA ARG A 283 6.58 -22.71 -4.93
C ARG A 283 5.97 -23.19 -3.62
N SER A 284 4.65 -23.33 -3.61
CA SER A 284 3.85 -23.42 -2.39
C SER A 284 3.38 -24.86 -2.13
N THR A 285 3.00 -25.14 -0.89
CA THR A 285 2.30 -26.37 -0.51
C THR A 285 0.86 -26.39 -1.06
N GLN A 286 0.25 -27.60 -1.12
CA GLN A 286 -1.09 -27.75 -1.69
C GLN A 286 -2.15 -26.97 -0.88
N THR A 287 -2.05 -26.95 0.45
CA THR A 287 -2.99 -26.24 1.32
C THR A 287 -3.00 -24.73 1.05
N ILE A 288 -1.82 -24.11 0.85
CA ILE A 288 -1.73 -22.69 0.48
C ILE A 288 -2.39 -22.43 -0.88
N LEU A 289 -2.18 -23.33 -1.84
CA LEU A 289 -2.78 -23.17 -3.17
C LEU A 289 -4.30 -23.36 -3.17
N ASP A 290 -4.80 -24.29 -2.39
CA ASP A 290 -6.25 -24.52 -2.27
C ASP A 290 -6.93 -23.30 -1.62
N ALA A 291 -6.31 -22.70 -0.60
CA ALA A 291 -6.77 -21.44 -0.02
C ALA A 291 -6.75 -20.28 -1.06
N ALA A 292 -5.65 -20.13 -1.80
CA ALA A 292 -5.54 -19.12 -2.85
C ALA A 292 -6.57 -19.31 -3.97
N ASN A 293 -6.77 -20.56 -4.41
CA ASN A 293 -7.78 -20.91 -5.42
C ASN A 293 -9.20 -20.59 -4.91
N ALA A 294 -9.50 -20.88 -3.64
CA ALA A 294 -10.80 -20.62 -3.04
C ALA A 294 -11.13 -19.12 -2.98
N VAL A 295 -10.16 -18.30 -2.59
CA VAL A 295 -10.34 -16.84 -2.57
C VAL A 295 -10.57 -16.30 -3.98
N ILE A 296 -9.68 -16.61 -4.92
CA ILE A 296 -9.71 -15.96 -6.24
C ILE A 296 -10.88 -16.42 -7.12
N GLN A 297 -11.45 -17.60 -6.89
CA GLN A 297 -12.62 -18.10 -7.65
C GLN A 297 -13.87 -17.24 -7.46
N ASN A 298 -13.93 -16.38 -6.44
CA ASN A 298 -15.05 -15.46 -6.20
C ASN A 298 -15.04 -14.24 -7.13
N ASN A 299 -13.99 -14.05 -7.96
CA ASN A 299 -14.02 -13.07 -9.04
C ASN A 299 -14.76 -13.65 -10.25
N PRO A 300 -15.82 -12.98 -10.77
CA PRO A 300 -16.69 -13.55 -11.80
C PRO A 300 -16.00 -13.68 -13.17
N ASP A 301 -15.28 -12.64 -13.61
CA ASP A 301 -14.74 -12.55 -14.96
C ASP A 301 -13.24 -12.94 -14.98
N ARG A 302 -12.95 -14.22 -14.68
CA ARG A 302 -11.58 -14.73 -14.72
C ARG A 302 -11.42 -15.91 -15.68
N PRO A 303 -10.23 -16.09 -16.27
CA PRO A 303 -9.94 -17.30 -17.04
C PRO A 303 -10.02 -18.53 -16.15
N SER A 304 -10.62 -19.61 -16.68
CA SER A 304 -10.66 -20.88 -15.94
C SER A 304 -9.24 -21.44 -15.80
N LYS A 305 -8.68 -21.29 -14.60
CA LYS A 305 -7.36 -21.76 -14.21
C LYS A 305 -7.42 -22.23 -12.76
N ARG A 306 -6.76 -23.32 -12.44
CA ARG A 306 -6.62 -23.83 -11.08
C ARG A 306 -5.17 -24.23 -10.82
N LEU A 307 -4.56 -23.67 -9.77
CA LEU A 307 -3.23 -24.07 -9.36
C LEU A 307 -3.26 -25.42 -8.65
N TRP A 308 -2.27 -26.25 -8.96
CA TRP A 308 -2.00 -27.52 -8.30
C TRP A 308 -0.50 -27.73 -8.17
N THR A 309 -0.05 -28.61 -7.27
CA THR A 309 1.37 -28.86 -7.03
C THR A 309 1.62 -30.34 -6.75
N GLU A 310 2.85 -30.78 -6.99
CA GLU A 310 3.38 -32.08 -6.52
C GLU A 310 4.13 -31.95 -5.18
N ASN A 311 4.25 -30.73 -4.65
CA ASN A 311 4.77 -30.50 -3.32
C ASN A 311 3.84 -31.18 -2.29
N ASN A 312 4.34 -31.36 -1.06
CA ASN A 312 3.53 -31.91 0.03
C ASN A 312 2.28 -31.06 0.31
N ALA A 313 1.33 -31.65 1.04
CA ALA A 313 0.12 -30.93 1.43
C ALA A 313 0.43 -29.67 2.25
N GLY A 314 1.46 -29.72 3.07
CA GLY A 314 1.81 -28.64 4.00
C GLY A 314 0.93 -28.63 5.24
N THR A 315 1.18 -27.66 6.11
CA THR A 315 0.35 -27.39 7.29
C THR A 315 -0.88 -26.55 6.89
N HIS A 316 -1.94 -26.61 7.69
CA HIS A 316 -3.05 -25.67 7.54
C HIS A 316 -2.56 -24.23 7.76
N LEU A 317 -3.21 -23.27 7.11
CA LEU A 317 -3.02 -21.87 7.40
C LEU A 317 -3.36 -21.61 8.87
N LYS A 318 -2.69 -20.64 9.47
CA LYS A 318 -2.92 -20.27 10.87
C LYS A 318 -3.64 -18.94 10.93
N HIS A 319 -4.78 -18.89 11.59
CA HIS A 319 -5.55 -17.66 11.78
C HIS A 319 -5.58 -17.26 13.24
N TYR A 320 -5.19 -16.02 13.51
CA TYR A 320 -5.22 -15.43 14.84
C TYR A 320 -6.11 -14.18 14.86
N THR A 321 -7.03 -14.11 15.80
CA THR A 321 -7.88 -12.94 16.02
C THR A 321 -7.40 -12.21 17.27
N ALA A 322 -6.76 -11.06 17.08
CA ALA A 322 -6.23 -10.24 18.16
C ALA A 322 -7.31 -9.33 18.78
N ILE A 323 -7.09 -8.91 20.01
CA ILE A 323 -7.92 -7.87 20.66
C ILE A 323 -7.66 -6.52 19.97
N ASP A 324 -6.39 -6.20 19.74
CA ASP A 324 -5.92 -4.96 19.10
C ASP A 324 -4.65 -5.20 18.27
N GLU A 325 -4.14 -4.14 17.65
CA GLU A 325 -2.93 -4.17 16.81
C GLU A 325 -1.66 -4.52 17.58
N HIS A 326 -1.58 -4.24 18.87
CA HIS A 326 -0.43 -4.57 19.70
C HIS A 326 -0.39 -6.07 20.04
N ALA A 327 -1.55 -6.64 20.35
CA ALA A 327 -1.67 -8.09 20.57
C ALA A 327 -1.37 -8.84 19.26
N GLU A 328 -1.82 -8.31 18.11
CA GLU A 328 -1.49 -8.86 16.79
C GLU A 328 0.03 -8.85 16.53
N ALA A 329 0.69 -7.71 16.74
CA ALA A 329 2.14 -7.59 16.56
C ALA A 329 2.90 -8.50 17.54
N SER A 330 2.47 -8.59 18.81
CA SER A 330 3.09 -9.48 19.80
C SER A 330 3.01 -10.93 19.37
N PHE A 331 1.83 -11.38 18.91
CA PHE A 331 1.64 -12.73 18.38
C PHE A 331 2.59 -13.03 17.21
N ILE A 332 2.71 -12.10 16.25
CA ILE A 332 3.60 -12.26 15.10
C ILE A 332 5.05 -12.44 15.56
N ILE A 333 5.52 -11.57 16.46
CA ILE A 333 6.91 -11.60 16.93
C ILE A 333 7.19 -12.83 17.76
N GLU A 334 6.29 -13.25 18.65
CA GLU A 334 6.43 -14.46 19.44
C GLU A 334 6.46 -15.71 18.57
N THR A 335 5.63 -15.72 17.51
CA THR A 335 5.65 -16.80 16.52
C THR A 335 6.99 -16.83 15.78
N MET A 336 7.51 -15.68 15.34
CA MET A 336 8.83 -15.58 14.68
C MET A 336 9.94 -16.12 15.59
N GLN A 337 9.95 -15.73 16.87
CA GLN A 337 10.93 -16.20 17.84
C GLN A 337 10.82 -17.71 18.04
N LYS A 338 9.61 -18.24 18.13
CA LYS A 338 9.37 -19.68 18.25
C LYS A 338 9.88 -20.43 17.02
N GLU A 339 9.56 -19.98 15.82
CA GLU A 339 10.06 -20.57 14.56
C GLU A 339 11.61 -20.55 14.51
N HIS A 340 12.21 -19.42 14.92
CA HIS A 340 13.65 -19.28 14.96
C HIS A 340 14.31 -20.21 15.99
N MET A 341 13.77 -20.26 17.23
CA MET A 341 14.36 -21.04 18.32
C MET A 341 14.09 -22.55 18.18
N GLU A 342 12.88 -22.95 17.84
CA GLU A 342 12.46 -24.36 17.82
C GLU A 342 12.73 -25.05 16.48
N LYS A 343 12.53 -24.33 15.36
CA LYS A 343 12.73 -24.89 14.00
C LYS A 343 14.04 -24.43 13.35
N HIS A 344 14.84 -23.61 14.04
CA HIS A 344 16.07 -23.02 13.51
C HIS A 344 15.89 -22.28 12.18
N ARG A 345 14.68 -21.70 11.99
CA ARG A 345 14.35 -20.95 10.77
C ARG A 345 15.02 -19.58 10.85
N PRO A 346 15.81 -19.18 9.82
CA PRO A 346 16.38 -17.82 9.75
C PRO A 346 15.29 -16.76 9.72
N TYR A 347 15.54 -15.59 10.30
CA TYR A 347 14.63 -14.45 10.19
C TYR A 347 14.49 -13.96 8.75
N GLY A 348 15.53 -14.12 7.92
CA GLY A 348 15.50 -13.81 6.49
C GLY A 348 14.48 -14.65 5.68
N ASP A 349 14.06 -15.80 6.20
CA ASP A 349 13.00 -16.64 5.61
C ASP A 349 11.58 -16.15 5.95
N MET A 350 11.44 -15.12 6.77
CA MET A 350 10.18 -14.63 7.29
C MET A 350 9.83 -13.26 6.71
N ALA A 351 8.59 -13.09 6.27
CA ALA A 351 8.11 -11.81 5.76
C ALA A 351 6.76 -11.43 6.38
N VAL A 352 6.58 -10.12 6.63
CA VAL A 352 5.30 -9.54 7.00
C VAL A 352 4.78 -8.69 5.85
N LEU A 353 3.63 -9.07 5.32
CA LEU A 353 3.01 -8.42 4.17
C LEU A 353 1.75 -7.69 4.62
N TYR A 354 1.76 -6.37 4.54
CA TYR A 354 0.63 -5.53 4.96
C TYR A 354 0.02 -4.77 3.78
N ARG A 355 -1.25 -4.38 3.93
CA ARG A 355 -1.99 -3.64 2.89
C ARG A 355 -1.57 -2.18 2.82
N MET A 356 -1.31 -1.54 3.95
CA MET A 356 -0.99 -0.12 4.07
C MET A 356 0.28 0.09 4.90
N ASN A 357 1.10 1.06 4.51
CA ASN A 357 2.32 1.41 5.24
C ASN A 357 2.07 1.82 6.70
N ALA A 358 0.89 2.38 7.02
CA ALA A 358 0.54 2.73 8.40
C ALA A 358 0.54 1.53 9.36
N GLN A 359 0.36 0.31 8.85
CA GLN A 359 0.39 -0.92 9.67
C GLN A 359 1.80 -1.32 10.12
N SER A 360 2.85 -0.86 9.41
CA SER A 360 4.23 -1.27 9.70
C SER A 360 4.71 -0.83 11.08
N ARG A 361 4.28 0.34 11.56
CA ARG A 361 4.77 0.97 12.78
C ARG A 361 4.74 0.04 14.00
N VAL A 362 3.59 -0.52 14.31
CA VAL A 362 3.41 -1.36 15.52
C VAL A 362 4.28 -2.61 15.43
N ILE A 363 4.43 -3.16 14.22
CA ILE A 363 5.26 -4.33 13.94
C ILE A 363 6.75 -3.96 14.07
N GLU A 364 7.17 -2.82 13.51
CA GLU A 364 8.54 -2.29 13.65
C GLU A 364 8.92 -2.11 15.13
N GLU A 365 8.05 -1.46 15.91
CA GLU A 365 8.27 -1.28 17.35
C GLU A 365 8.38 -2.59 18.11
N ALA A 366 7.55 -3.57 17.75
CA ALA A 366 7.58 -4.89 18.40
C ALA A 366 8.87 -5.65 18.05
N LEU A 367 9.36 -5.59 16.80
CA LEU A 367 10.64 -6.17 16.38
C LEU A 367 11.82 -5.53 17.15
N VAL A 368 11.83 -4.19 17.21
CA VAL A 368 12.87 -3.43 17.92
C VAL A 368 12.92 -3.79 19.40
N ARG A 369 11.76 -3.84 20.08
CA ARG A 369 11.69 -4.23 21.53
C ARG A 369 12.27 -5.61 21.79
N ARG A 370 12.21 -6.52 20.83
CA ARG A 370 12.74 -7.89 20.95
C ARG A 370 14.13 -8.05 20.35
N GLY A 371 14.74 -6.98 19.83
CA GLY A 371 16.08 -7.00 19.23
C GLY A 371 16.17 -7.80 17.93
N ILE A 372 15.06 -7.92 17.18
CA ILE A 372 15.01 -8.64 15.91
C ILE A 372 15.28 -7.65 14.78
N GLY A 373 16.31 -7.93 13.98
CA GLY A 373 16.64 -7.14 12.78
C GLY A 373 15.58 -7.25 11.70
N TYR A 374 15.27 -6.14 11.03
CA TYR A 374 14.32 -6.13 9.91
C TYR A 374 14.79 -5.25 8.76
N THR A 375 14.23 -5.50 7.58
CA THR A 375 14.45 -4.71 6.36
C THR A 375 13.11 -4.32 5.75
N MET A 376 12.94 -3.04 5.39
CA MET A 376 11.75 -2.57 4.67
C MET A 376 12.01 -2.49 3.17
N VAL A 377 11.17 -3.15 2.39
CA VAL A 377 11.24 -3.13 0.92
C VAL A 377 10.17 -2.20 0.35
N GLY A 378 10.60 -1.20 -0.42
CA GLY A 378 9.68 -0.30 -1.15
C GLY A 378 9.03 0.79 -0.31
N GLY A 379 9.53 1.07 0.88
CA GLY A 379 9.02 2.13 1.75
C GLY A 379 10.12 2.83 2.54
N THR A 380 9.90 4.10 2.88
CA THR A 380 10.66 4.77 3.94
C THR A 380 10.16 4.24 5.29
N ARG A 381 11.08 4.03 6.24
CA ARG A 381 10.73 3.70 7.63
C ARG A 381 9.76 4.72 8.18
N PHE A 382 8.87 4.33 9.08
CA PHE A 382 7.84 5.23 9.60
C PHE A 382 8.41 6.57 10.10
N TYR A 383 9.44 6.50 10.95
CA TYR A 383 10.07 7.70 11.52
C TYR A 383 10.96 8.47 10.54
N ASP A 384 11.28 7.92 9.38
CA ASP A 384 12.03 8.61 8.32
C ASP A 384 11.14 9.39 7.35
N ARG A 385 9.83 9.22 7.43
CA ARG A 385 8.87 9.95 6.59
C ARG A 385 8.96 11.44 6.85
N ALA A 386 8.91 12.24 5.78
CA ALA A 386 9.18 13.67 5.85
C ALA A 386 8.29 14.40 6.86
N GLU A 387 6.98 14.13 6.86
CA GLU A 387 5.98 14.70 7.76
C GLU A 387 6.20 14.30 9.22
N ILE A 388 6.66 13.07 9.46
CA ILE A 388 6.98 12.59 10.82
C ILE A 388 8.25 13.28 11.31
N ARG A 389 9.30 13.35 10.47
CA ARG A 389 10.52 14.10 10.78
C ARG A 389 10.26 15.56 11.05
N ASP A 390 9.32 16.19 10.33
CA ASP A 390 8.94 17.58 10.56
C ASP A 390 8.31 17.74 11.94
N MET A 391 7.36 16.87 12.32
CA MET A 391 6.74 16.91 13.65
C MET A 391 7.74 16.61 14.76
N LEU A 392 8.58 15.60 14.59
CA LEU A 392 9.64 15.30 15.56
C LEU A 392 10.64 16.46 15.69
N ALA A 393 10.95 17.17 14.59
CA ALA A 393 11.81 18.33 14.64
C ALA A 393 11.16 19.50 15.44
N TYR A 394 9.85 19.71 15.33
CA TYR A 394 9.14 20.65 16.22
C TYR A 394 9.29 20.23 17.68
N LEU A 395 9.01 18.98 18.00
CA LEU A 395 9.11 18.46 19.36
C LEU A 395 10.53 18.54 19.92
N LYS A 396 11.54 18.26 19.10
CA LYS A 396 12.97 18.39 19.46
C LYS A 396 13.33 19.83 19.78
N VAL A 397 12.87 20.80 18.98
CA VAL A 397 13.11 22.24 19.24
C VAL A 397 12.41 22.71 20.52
N ILE A 398 11.19 22.24 20.78
CA ILE A 398 10.46 22.53 22.02
C ILE A 398 11.21 22.00 23.23
N ASN A 399 11.78 20.79 23.13
CA ASN A 399 12.57 20.19 24.21
C ASN A 399 13.96 20.80 24.36
N ASN A 400 14.58 21.24 23.25
CA ASN A 400 15.94 21.79 23.23
C ASN A 400 16.14 22.91 22.20
N PHE A 401 16.14 24.15 22.62
CA PHE A 401 16.34 25.32 21.75
C PHE A 401 17.74 25.42 21.10
N LYS A 402 18.69 24.61 21.54
CA LYS A 402 20.03 24.59 20.95
C LYS A 402 20.13 23.71 19.71
N ASP A 403 19.05 22.94 19.39
CA ASP A 403 19.02 22.09 18.20
C ASP A 403 18.79 22.90 16.92
N ASN A 404 19.90 23.44 16.39
CA ASN A 404 19.87 24.20 15.14
C ASN A 404 19.48 23.40 13.92
N ILE A 405 19.67 22.06 13.92
CA ILE A 405 19.31 21.18 12.79
C ILE A 405 17.79 21.06 12.69
N SER A 406 17.16 20.73 13.79
CA SER A 406 15.70 20.66 13.85
C SER A 406 15.05 22.01 13.61
N LEU A 407 15.64 23.09 14.13
CA LEU A 407 15.14 24.46 13.91
C LEU A 407 15.21 24.85 12.43
N ALA A 408 16.33 24.62 11.75
CA ALA A 408 16.48 24.93 10.33
C ALA A 408 15.46 24.16 9.48
N ARG A 409 15.09 22.95 9.89
CA ARG A 409 14.08 22.13 9.21
C ARG A 409 12.68 22.74 9.32
N ILE A 410 12.28 23.20 10.50
CA ILE A 410 10.91 23.64 10.77
C ILE A 410 10.64 25.12 10.55
N ILE A 411 11.67 25.96 10.51
CA ILE A 411 11.52 27.44 10.50
C ILE A 411 10.64 27.93 9.33
N ASN A 412 10.64 27.22 8.22
CA ASN A 412 9.81 27.48 7.05
C ASN A 412 8.90 26.30 6.65
N THR A 413 8.65 25.38 7.56
CA THR A 413 7.78 24.21 7.36
C THR A 413 6.67 24.18 8.43
N PRO A 414 5.40 24.46 8.13
CA PRO A 414 4.86 24.93 6.85
C PRO A 414 5.43 26.29 6.39
N LYS A 415 5.22 26.64 5.11
CA LYS A 415 5.81 27.86 4.53
C LYS A 415 5.38 29.12 5.26
N ARG A 416 6.38 29.90 5.74
CA ARG A 416 6.22 31.20 6.43
C ARG A 416 6.88 32.36 5.67
N GLY A 417 7.38 32.07 4.46
CA GLY A 417 8.14 33.04 3.67
C GLY A 417 9.48 33.40 4.28
N ILE A 418 10.11 32.44 4.97
CA ILE A 418 11.47 32.46 5.46
C ILE A 418 12.30 31.60 4.52
N GLY A 419 12.98 32.22 3.56
CA GLY A 419 13.76 31.52 2.54
C GLY A 419 15.12 31.04 3.05
N GLY A 420 15.78 30.13 2.28
CA GLY A 420 17.09 29.57 2.62
C GLY A 420 18.15 30.62 2.89
N THR A 421 18.20 31.69 2.07
CA THR A 421 19.13 32.83 2.28
C THR A 421 18.90 33.57 3.59
N THR A 422 17.68 33.58 4.13
CA THR A 422 17.40 34.17 5.45
C THR A 422 17.91 33.23 6.54
N VAL A 423 17.74 31.95 6.38
CA VAL A 423 18.24 30.94 7.33
C VAL A 423 19.76 30.96 7.39
N GLU A 424 20.44 31.06 6.24
CA GLU A 424 21.90 31.20 6.16
C GLU A 424 22.38 32.46 6.92
N LYS A 425 21.78 33.61 6.63
CA LYS A 425 22.13 34.85 7.33
C LYS A 425 21.87 34.80 8.84
N LEU A 426 20.81 34.13 9.26
CA LEU A 426 20.51 33.94 10.67
C LEU A 426 21.55 33.02 11.32
N LEU A 427 21.97 31.97 10.65
CA LEU A 427 22.99 31.04 11.12
C LEU A 427 24.35 31.77 11.26
N ASP A 428 24.75 32.57 10.26
CA ASP A 428 25.97 33.35 10.30
C ASP A 428 25.97 34.36 11.46
N TYR A 429 24.85 35.04 11.67
CA TYR A 429 24.67 35.97 12.79
C TYR A 429 24.77 35.28 14.15
N ALA A 430 24.10 34.15 14.30
CA ALA A 430 24.13 33.34 15.52
C ALA A 430 25.54 32.81 15.81
N ASN A 431 26.22 32.29 14.80
CA ASN A 431 27.60 31.78 14.92
C ASN A 431 28.59 32.90 15.32
N ALA A 432 28.46 34.10 14.73
CA ALA A 432 29.30 35.26 15.07
C ALA A 432 29.10 35.68 16.52
N GLY A 433 27.92 35.49 17.09
CA GLY A 433 27.58 35.79 18.50
C GLY A 433 27.86 34.65 19.48
N GLY A 434 28.25 33.46 19.00
CA GLY A 434 28.38 32.27 19.84
C GLY A 434 27.05 31.79 20.42
N MET A 435 25.94 32.01 19.71
CA MET A 435 24.56 31.72 20.10
C MET A 435 23.98 30.60 19.23
N SER A 436 22.92 29.92 19.72
CA SER A 436 22.09 29.09 18.86
C SER A 436 21.26 29.95 17.89
N MET A 437 20.75 29.34 16.80
CA MET A 437 19.87 30.07 15.87
C MET A 437 18.63 30.62 16.58
N PHE A 438 18.08 29.90 17.56
CA PHE A 438 16.91 30.35 18.31
C PHE A 438 17.27 31.59 19.20
N GLU A 439 18.39 31.57 19.89
CA GLU A 439 18.91 32.72 20.62
C GLU A 439 19.19 33.90 19.68
N GLY A 440 19.70 33.63 18.47
CA GLY A 440 19.86 34.64 17.42
C GLY A 440 18.51 35.25 16.96
N ILE A 441 17.42 34.49 16.96
CA ILE A 441 16.07 35.06 16.71
C ILE A 441 15.63 35.96 17.86
N MET A 442 15.97 35.64 19.10
CA MET A 442 15.64 36.46 20.27
C MET A 442 16.38 37.78 20.27
N GLY A 443 17.63 37.81 19.80
CA GLY A 443 18.44 39.00 19.66
C GLY A 443 18.47 39.57 18.23
N ILE A 444 17.40 39.39 17.44
CA ILE A 444 17.39 39.57 15.99
C ILE A 444 17.60 41.02 15.52
N GLU A 445 17.41 42.01 16.39
CA GLU A 445 17.55 43.44 16.05
C GLU A 445 18.96 43.81 15.52
N GLY A 446 20.00 43.09 15.96
CA GLY A 446 21.38 43.23 15.49
C GLY A 446 21.74 42.47 14.22
N SER A 447 20.82 41.68 13.64
CA SER A 447 21.11 40.72 12.56
C SER A 447 21.29 41.34 11.17
N GLY A 448 20.98 42.62 10.96
CA GLY A 448 20.96 43.24 9.63
C GLY A 448 19.88 42.73 8.66
N LEU A 449 18.96 41.88 9.12
CA LEU A 449 17.83 41.43 8.34
C LEU A 449 16.74 42.52 8.23
N SER A 450 15.94 42.46 7.14
CA SER A 450 14.85 43.43 6.97
C SER A 450 13.81 43.33 8.09
N SER A 451 13.17 44.44 8.48
CA SER A 451 12.13 44.46 9.52
C SER A 451 10.98 43.50 9.26
N ALA A 452 10.63 43.29 7.98
CA ALA A 452 9.61 42.31 7.60
C ALA A 452 10.06 40.87 7.90
N THR A 453 11.35 40.55 7.67
CA THR A 453 11.92 39.23 7.96
C THR A 453 12.07 39.05 9.47
N GLN A 454 12.54 40.06 10.19
CA GLN A 454 12.63 40.04 11.65
C GLN A 454 11.26 39.74 12.28
N ARG A 455 10.19 40.43 11.83
CA ARG A 455 8.82 40.17 12.31
C ARG A 455 8.37 38.71 12.11
N LYS A 456 8.68 38.10 10.94
CA LYS A 456 8.34 36.69 10.67
C LYS A 456 9.06 35.76 11.64
N LEU A 457 10.34 36.02 11.90
CA LEU A 457 11.15 35.23 12.81
C LEU A 457 10.69 35.39 14.26
N THR A 458 10.37 36.63 14.69
CA THR A 458 9.81 36.91 16.03
C THR A 458 8.45 36.21 16.21
N ASN A 459 7.56 36.22 15.20
CA ASN A 459 6.30 35.52 15.28
C ASN A 459 6.51 33.99 15.38
N PHE A 460 7.50 33.45 14.65
CA PHE A 460 7.88 32.06 14.75
C PHE A 460 8.40 31.69 16.14
N SER A 461 9.30 32.51 16.73
CA SER A 461 9.79 32.24 18.09
C SER A 461 8.71 32.33 19.14
N ALA A 462 7.77 33.28 19.02
CA ALA A 462 6.63 33.41 19.92
C ALA A 462 5.73 32.13 19.88
N MET A 463 5.51 31.58 18.68
CA MET A 463 4.78 30.30 18.52
C MET A 463 5.53 29.13 19.19
N ILE A 464 6.86 29.05 19.06
CA ILE A 464 7.65 28.01 19.73
C ILE A 464 7.60 28.17 21.25
N PHE A 465 7.63 29.40 21.80
CA PHE A 465 7.44 29.63 23.23
C PHE A 465 6.05 29.23 23.74
N ASP A 466 5.01 29.45 22.94
CA ASP A 466 3.67 28.98 23.28
C ASP A 466 3.62 27.45 23.39
N PHE A 467 4.27 26.75 22.47
CA PHE A 467 4.40 25.29 22.54
C PHE A 467 5.22 24.83 23.75
N LEU A 468 6.28 25.55 24.11
CA LEU A 468 7.05 25.24 25.32
C LEU A 468 6.19 25.36 26.57
N ASN A 469 5.44 26.46 26.70
CA ASN A 469 4.54 26.63 27.84
C ASN A 469 3.48 25.51 27.87
N ALA A 470 2.90 25.19 26.71
CA ALA A 470 1.94 24.11 26.58
C ALA A 470 2.54 22.74 26.96
N SER A 471 3.81 22.49 26.66
CA SER A 471 4.48 21.23 26.99
C SER A 471 4.64 20.96 28.50
N THR A 472 4.49 21.99 29.34
CA THR A 472 4.50 21.86 30.81
C THR A 472 3.13 21.48 31.40
N GLU A 473 2.06 21.68 30.65
CA GLU A 473 0.67 21.49 31.12
C GLU A 473 -0.04 20.37 30.35
N MET A 474 0.36 20.10 29.10
CA MET A 474 -0.26 19.14 28.21
C MET A 474 0.56 17.85 28.13
N ASN A 475 -0.14 16.74 27.93
CA ASN A 475 0.54 15.49 27.55
C ASN A 475 1.06 15.53 26.11
N VAL A 476 1.88 14.55 25.74
CA VAL A 476 2.54 14.53 24.42
C VAL A 476 1.54 14.45 23.27
N PHE A 477 0.44 13.72 23.42
CA PHE A 477 -0.62 13.63 22.41
C PHE A 477 -1.26 14.99 22.15
N GLU A 478 -1.64 15.69 23.21
CA GLU A 478 -2.25 17.03 23.13
C GLU A 478 -1.27 18.05 22.55
N LEU A 479 0.01 17.96 22.92
CA LEU A 479 1.06 18.83 22.39
C LEU A 479 1.25 18.62 20.88
N ILE A 480 1.32 17.38 20.39
CA ILE A 480 1.42 17.09 18.96
C ILE A 480 0.21 17.61 18.20
N GLN A 481 -1.00 17.43 18.73
CA GLN A 481 -2.22 17.99 18.13
C GLN A 481 -2.17 19.51 18.06
N LYS A 482 -1.73 20.17 19.14
CA LYS A 482 -1.56 21.63 19.18
C LYS A 482 -0.54 22.09 18.12
N VAL A 483 0.61 21.44 18.02
CA VAL A 483 1.63 21.76 17.00
C VAL A 483 1.06 21.62 15.60
N MET A 484 0.38 20.54 15.29
CA MET A 484 -0.22 20.30 13.97
C MET A 484 -1.27 21.36 13.61
N THR A 485 -2.08 21.78 14.60
CA THR A 485 -3.18 22.74 14.41
C THR A 485 -2.65 24.17 14.28
N ASP A 486 -1.84 24.63 15.24
CA ASP A 486 -1.39 26.02 15.33
C ASP A 486 -0.37 26.38 14.25
N THR A 487 0.44 25.40 13.83
CA THR A 487 1.32 25.57 12.65
C THR A 487 0.55 25.54 11.34
N LYS A 488 -0.74 25.12 11.35
CA LYS A 488 -1.58 24.85 10.18
C LYS A 488 -1.05 23.73 9.28
N TYR A 489 -0.19 22.86 9.82
CA TYR A 489 0.40 21.75 9.07
C TYR A 489 -0.68 20.78 8.59
N LEU A 490 -1.58 20.38 9.50
CA LEU A 490 -2.70 19.49 9.19
C LEU A 490 -3.68 20.15 8.21
N ALA A 491 -4.04 21.42 8.41
CA ALA A 491 -4.95 22.13 7.51
C ALA A 491 -4.41 22.20 6.08
N GLN A 492 -3.09 22.40 5.91
CA GLN A 492 -2.46 22.41 4.59
C GLN A 492 -2.54 21.05 3.90
N LEU A 493 -2.47 19.94 4.64
CA LEU A 493 -2.64 18.60 4.09
C LEU A 493 -4.11 18.31 3.76
N GLN A 494 -5.04 18.73 4.60
CA GLN A 494 -6.48 18.52 4.41
C GLN A 494 -7.05 19.32 3.23
N GLU A 495 -6.55 20.51 2.99
CA GLU A 495 -6.89 21.31 1.81
C GLU A 495 -6.31 20.68 0.52
N SER A 496 -5.34 19.77 0.65
CA SER A 496 -4.68 19.10 -0.46
C SER A 496 -5.56 17.98 -1.01
N ARG A 497 -5.85 18.01 -2.32
CA ARG A 497 -6.49 16.90 -3.06
C ARG A 497 -5.48 15.89 -3.61
N ASP A 498 -4.25 16.00 -3.22
CA ASP A 498 -3.16 15.13 -3.63
C ASP A 498 -3.26 13.77 -2.91
N PRO A 499 -3.23 12.63 -3.61
CA PRO A 499 -3.16 11.31 -2.98
C PRO A 499 -2.03 11.15 -1.96
N GLN A 500 -0.88 11.77 -2.19
CA GLN A 500 0.24 11.74 -1.25
C GLN A 500 -0.03 12.57 0.02
N ALA A 501 -0.77 13.68 -0.10
CA ALA A 501 -1.13 14.47 1.07
C ALA A 501 -2.08 13.72 2.00
N GLN A 502 -3.01 12.93 1.45
CA GLN A 502 -3.85 12.05 2.23
C GLN A 502 -3.01 11.01 2.99
N SER A 503 -2.02 10.39 2.34
CA SER A 503 -1.11 9.45 3.00
C SER A 503 -0.27 10.10 4.10
N ARG A 504 0.15 11.36 3.92
CA ARG A 504 0.85 12.12 4.95
C ARG A 504 -0.05 12.47 6.14
N GLU A 505 -1.31 12.83 5.89
CA GLU A 505 -2.29 13.04 6.94
C GLU A 505 -2.52 11.75 7.74
N GLU A 506 -2.62 10.61 7.04
CA GLU A 506 -2.72 9.29 7.64
C GLU A 506 -1.49 8.98 8.54
N ASN A 507 -0.28 9.26 8.06
CA ASN A 507 0.94 9.09 8.84
C ASN A 507 0.99 9.99 10.08
N LEU A 508 0.51 11.23 10.00
CA LEU A 508 0.43 12.12 11.16
C LEU A 508 -0.61 11.65 12.17
N GLY A 509 -1.74 11.12 11.68
CA GLY A 509 -2.73 10.45 12.53
C GLY A 509 -2.12 9.25 13.27
N GLU A 510 -1.23 8.52 12.60
CA GLU A 510 -0.52 7.39 13.18
C GLU A 510 0.51 7.86 14.24
N LEU A 511 1.18 8.99 14.04
CA LEU A 511 2.03 9.58 15.09
C LEU A 511 1.22 9.94 16.35
N LEU A 512 -0.02 10.38 16.20
CA LEU A 512 -0.92 10.60 17.34
C LEU A 512 -1.28 9.29 18.06
N SER A 513 -1.41 8.19 17.35
CA SER A 513 -1.59 6.87 17.95
C SER A 513 -0.37 6.47 18.79
N VAL A 514 0.86 6.67 18.25
CA VAL A 514 2.11 6.47 19.01
C VAL A 514 2.12 7.25 20.33
N ALA A 515 1.75 8.54 20.26
CA ALA A 515 1.73 9.38 21.45
C ALA A 515 0.68 8.91 22.48
N LYS A 516 -0.47 8.43 22.02
CA LYS A 516 -1.52 7.87 22.89
C LYS A 516 -1.07 6.58 23.58
N ASP A 517 -0.40 5.70 22.84
CA ASP A 517 0.17 4.47 23.38
C ASP A 517 1.24 4.78 24.44
N PHE A 518 2.12 5.75 24.14
CA PHE A 518 3.14 6.20 25.09
C PHE A 518 2.52 6.68 26.42
N ILE A 519 1.44 7.50 26.37
CA ILE A 519 0.76 7.98 27.58
C ILE A 519 0.12 6.84 28.34
N THR A 520 -0.39 5.81 27.65
CA THR A 520 -0.98 4.63 28.29
C THR A 520 0.09 3.78 28.99
N GLU A 521 1.26 3.60 28.37
CA GLU A 521 2.38 2.85 28.91
C GLU A 521 3.12 3.61 30.03
N GLN A 522 3.23 4.92 29.91
CA GLN A 522 3.97 5.81 30.84
C GLN A 522 3.13 7.06 31.16
N PRO A 523 2.14 6.96 32.05
CA PRO A 523 1.24 8.08 32.35
C PRO A 523 1.95 9.34 32.91
N GLU A 524 3.10 9.15 33.55
CA GLU A 524 3.92 10.24 34.11
C GLU A 524 5.02 10.69 33.14
N GLY A 525 5.14 10.03 31.97
CA GLY A 525 6.19 10.32 30.98
C GLY A 525 5.92 11.63 30.23
N GLY A 526 6.94 12.48 30.15
CA GLY A 526 6.91 13.76 29.43
C GLY A 526 7.44 13.69 28.00
N LEU A 527 7.64 14.89 27.42
CA LEU A 527 8.15 15.06 26.06
C LEU A 527 9.56 14.46 25.90
N ALA A 528 10.43 14.60 26.89
CA ALA A 528 11.79 14.08 26.83
C ALA A 528 11.83 12.56 26.71
N GLU A 529 11.05 11.86 27.52
CA GLU A 529 10.94 10.41 27.52
C GLU A 529 10.31 9.90 26.22
N PHE A 530 9.34 10.62 25.68
CA PHE A 530 8.78 10.30 24.36
C PHE A 530 9.81 10.38 23.24
N LEU A 531 10.60 11.48 23.21
CA LEU A 531 11.66 11.66 22.22
C LEU A 531 12.77 10.62 22.37
N GLU A 532 13.09 10.22 23.60
CA GLU A 532 14.04 9.13 23.87
C GLU A 532 13.51 7.80 23.29
N LYS A 533 12.24 7.46 23.58
CA LYS A 533 11.61 6.26 23.02
C LYS A 533 11.71 6.22 21.51
N VAL A 534 11.40 7.33 20.84
CA VAL A 534 11.45 7.44 19.36
C VAL A 534 12.89 7.37 18.85
N ALA A 535 13.85 8.01 19.54
CA ALA A 535 15.25 8.01 19.14
C ALA A 535 15.88 6.60 19.21
N LEU A 536 15.52 5.81 20.22
CA LEU A 536 16.00 4.43 20.37
C LEU A 536 15.50 3.52 19.22
N VAL A 537 14.34 3.80 18.66
CA VAL A 537 13.88 3.08 17.45
C VAL A 537 14.79 3.38 16.26
N ASN A 538 15.27 4.60 16.12
CA ASN A 538 16.17 5.00 15.02
C ASN A 538 17.59 4.43 15.18
N ASP A 539 18.13 4.34 16.40
CA ASP A 539 19.49 3.86 16.67
C ASP A 539 19.68 2.36 16.36
N VAL A 540 18.64 1.56 16.54
CA VAL A 540 18.68 0.12 16.18
C VAL A 540 18.70 -0.09 14.66
N ASP A 541 18.23 0.88 13.89
CA ASP A 541 18.24 0.85 12.43
C ASP A 541 19.65 1.02 11.83
N SER A 542 20.60 1.56 12.55
CA SER A 542 22.02 1.70 12.14
C SER A 542 22.86 0.44 12.43
N TYR A 543 22.26 -0.63 12.98
CA TYR A 543 22.96 -1.87 13.23
C TYR A 543 23.20 -2.64 11.93
N GLU A 544 24.35 -2.42 11.31
CA GLU A 544 24.91 -3.22 10.22
C GLU A 544 25.49 -4.51 10.80
N GLY A 545 24.63 -5.49 11.06
CA GLY A 545 25.05 -6.80 11.55
C GLY A 545 24.24 -7.90 10.93
N GLU A 546 24.89 -8.69 10.10
CA GLU A 546 24.50 -9.98 9.53
C GLU A 546 23.09 -10.11 8.88
N ASP A 547 23.06 -10.77 7.72
CA ASP A 547 21.95 -10.91 6.74
C ASP A 547 20.67 -11.62 7.25
N ASP A 548 20.53 -11.93 8.51
CA ASP A 548 19.36 -12.61 9.09
C ASP A 548 18.31 -11.60 9.61
N ARG A 549 17.52 -11.02 8.68
CA ARG A 549 16.54 -9.97 8.97
C ARG A 549 15.15 -10.30 8.45
N VAL A 550 14.13 -10.02 9.24
CA VAL A 550 12.72 -10.10 8.82
C VAL A 550 12.42 -9.09 7.72
N THR A 551 11.72 -9.50 6.69
CA THR A 551 11.32 -8.59 5.60
C THR A 551 9.93 -8.02 5.84
N LEU A 552 9.81 -6.69 5.84
CA LEU A 552 8.58 -5.92 5.98
C LEU A 552 8.26 -5.23 4.65
N MET A 553 7.05 -5.41 4.11
CA MET A 553 6.65 -4.74 2.86
C MET A 553 5.14 -4.68 2.66
N THR A 554 4.70 -3.83 1.74
CA THR A 554 3.32 -3.89 1.27
C THR A 554 3.11 -5.13 0.39
N ILE A 555 1.88 -5.63 0.33
CA ILE A 555 1.51 -6.74 -0.55
C ILE A 555 1.84 -6.42 -2.02
N HIS A 556 1.68 -5.16 -2.45
CA HIS A 556 2.03 -4.74 -3.80
C HIS A 556 3.53 -4.89 -4.09
N SER A 557 4.38 -4.54 -3.12
CA SER A 557 5.84 -4.67 -3.24
C SER A 557 6.29 -6.14 -3.21
N ALA A 558 5.47 -7.03 -2.64
CA ALA A 558 5.76 -8.46 -2.57
C ALA A 558 5.53 -9.20 -3.90
N LYS A 559 4.91 -8.55 -4.90
CA LYS A 559 4.74 -9.17 -6.23
C LYS A 559 6.10 -9.51 -6.83
N GLY A 560 6.25 -10.77 -7.28
CA GLY A 560 7.52 -11.30 -7.79
C GLY A 560 8.41 -11.96 -6.73
N LEU A 561 8.23 -11.65 -5.44
CA LEU A 561 8.99 -12.24 -4.34
C LEU A 561 8.30 -13.49 -3.78
N GLU A 562 9.00 -14.23 -2.91
CA GLU A 562 8.51 -15.44 -2.27
C GLU A 562 9.30 -15.74 -0.99
N PHE A 563 8.62 -16.21 0.05
CA PHE A 563 9.20 -16.46 1.38
C PHE A 563 8.74 -17.79 1.93
N PRO A 564 9.61 -18.54 2.65
CA PRO A 564 9.21 -19.76 3.35
C PRO A 564 8.03 -19.55 4.31
N LEU A 565 8.08 -18.48 5.10
CA LEU A 565 7.05 -18.13 6.07
C LEU A 565 6.53 -16.70 5.84
N VAL A 566 5.21 -16.55 5.74
CA VAL A 566 4.56 -15.26 5.53
C VAL A 566 3.56 -14.97 6.64
N PHE A 567 3.61 -13.75 7.17
CA PHE A 567 2.58 -13.18 8.04
C PHE A 567 1.77 -12.15 7.26
N LEU A 568 0.46 -12.24 7.35
CA LEU A 568 -0.51 -11.34 6.69
C LEU A 568 -1.40 -10.69 7.74
N PRO A 569 -0.93 -9.61 8.40
CA PRO A 569 -1.70 -8.89 9.42
C PRO A 569 -2.72 -7.93 8.81
N GLY A 570 -3.70 -7.55 9.63
CA GLY A 570 -4.69 -6.53 9.29
C GLY A 570 -5.71 -6.99 8.27
N MET A 571 -6.06 -8.26 8.33
CA MET A 571 -7.15 -8.84 7.54
C MET A 571 -8.51 -8.41 8.13
N ASP A 572 -8.80 -7.11 8.02
CA ASP A 572 -9.97 -6.45 8.59
C ASP A 572 -10.79 -5.75 7.51
N GLU A 573 -12.11 -5.83 7.55
CA GLU A 573 -13.01 -5.10 6.67
C GLU A 573 -12.80 -3.58 6.81
N GLY A 574 -12.50 -2.91 5.69
CA GLY A 574 -12.15 -1.49 5.66
C GLY A 574 -10.64 -1.20 5.66
N ILE A 575 -9.81 -2.22 5.94
CA ILE A 575 -8.36 -2.19 5.78
C ILE A 575 -7.96 -3.06 4.60
N PHE A 576 -8.32 -4.35 4.66
CA PHE A 576 -8.11 -5.29 3.58
C PHE A 576 -9.29 -6.28 3.49
N PRO A 577 -10.25 -6.02 2.58
CA PRO A 577 -10.28 -4.98 1.54
C PRO A 577 -10.46 -3.56 2.08
N GLY A 578 -9.91 -2.58 1.36
CA GLY A 578 -10.03 -1.17 1.71
C GLY A 578 -11.44 -0.61 1.49
N VAL A 579 -11.82 0.46 2.21
CA VAL A 579 -13.18 1.06 2.19
C VAL A 579 -13.69 1.40 0.78
N ARG A 580 -12.80 1.83 -0.12
CA ARG A 580 -13.17 2.19 -1.51
C ARG A 580 -13.75 1.00 -2.28
N SER A 581 -13.30 -0.21 -1.99
CA SER A 581 -13.77 -1.43 -2.65
C SER A 581 -15.22 -1.80 -2.34
N PHE A 582 -15.82 -1.21 -1.31
CA PHE A 582 -17.23 -1.46 -0.97
C PHE A 582 -18.21 -0.81 -1.95
N MET A 583 -17.79 0.25 -2.62
CA MET A 583 -18.62 1.03 -3.54
C MET A 583 -18.45 0.60 -5.01
N GLU A 584 -17.35 -0.07 -5.35
CA GLU A 584 -16.97 -0.41 -6.72
C GLU A 584 -16.63 -1.90 -6.84
N PRO A 585 -17.46 -2.73 -7.51
CA PRO A 585 -17.19 -4.16 -7.67
C PRO A 585 -15.81 -4.47 -8.28
N ALA A 586 -15.38 -3.70 -9.29
CA ALA A 586 -14.08 -3.87 -9.93
C ALA A 586 -12.91 -3.63 -8.95
N ALA A 587 -13.06 -2.68 -8.01
CA ALA A 587 -12.06 -2.44 -6.98
C ALA A 587 -12.00 -3.59 -5.96
N LEU A 588 -13.15 -4.20 -5.62
CA LEU A 588 -13.17 -5.39 -4.75
C LEU A 588 -12.49 -6.59 -5.44
N GLU A 589 -12.72 -6.76 -6.73
CA GLU A 589 -12.03 -7.81 -7.49
C GLU A 589 -10.51 -7.61 -7.52
N GLU A 590 -10.03 -6.36 -7.61
CA GLU A 590 -8.60 -6.05 -7.52
C GLU A 590 -8.03 -6.31 -6.12
N GLU A 591 -8.74 -5.94 -5.05
CA GLU A 591 -8.36 -6.28 -3.67
C GLU A 591 -8.31 -7.81 -3.47
N ARG A 592 -9.22 -8.58 -4.09
CA ARG A 592 -9.18 -10.04 -4.03
C ARG A 592 -8.00 -10.62 -4.81
N ARG A 593 -7.63 -10.05 -5.95
CA ARG A 593 -6.38 -10.39 -6.65
C ARG A 593 -5.15 -10.08 -5.79
N LEU A 594 -5.20 -8.97 -5.06
CA LEU A 594 -4.14 -8.61 -4.13
C LEU A 594 -4.03 -9.62 -2.97
N CYS A 595 -5.16 -10.11 -2.44
CA CYS A 595 -5.19 -11.19 -1.45
C CYS A 595 -4.62 -12.49 -2.01
N TYR A 596 -5.01 -12.87 -3.23
CA TYR A 596 -4.43 -14.01 -3.94
C TYR A 596 -2.90 -13.87 -4.10
N VAL A 597 -2.42 -12.68 -4.47
CA VAL A 597 -0.99 -12.40 -4.53
C VAL A 597 -0.35 -12.62 -3.16
N ALA A 598 -0.92 -12.07 -2.08
CA ALA A 598 -0.37 -12.21 -0.72
C ALA A 598 -0.24 -13.68 -0.29
N ILE A 599 -1.32 -14.47 -0.44
CA ILE A 599 -1.34 -15.89 -0.09
C ILE A 599 -0.27 -16.66 -0.88
N THR A 600 -0.15 -16.39 -2.19
CA THR A 600 0.81 -17.09 -3.06
C THR A 600 2.26 -16.64 -2.90
N ARG A 601 2.57 -15.74 -1.97
CA ARG A 601 3.97 -15.42 -1.61
C ARG A 601 4.55 -16.46 -0.65
N ALA A 602 3.72 -17.16 0.10
CA ALA A 602 4.15 -18.19 1.03
C ALA A 602 4.55 -19.48 0.29
N LYS A 603 5.69 -20.08 0.71
CA LYS A 603 6.15 -21.38 0.24
C LYS A 603 5.64 -22.49 1.14
N GLU A 604 5.84 -22.36 2.45
CA GLU A 604 5.66 -23.43 3.43
C GLU A 604 4.54 -23.13 4.43
N GLU A 605 4.56 -21.94 5.02
CA GLU A 605 3.64 -21.58 6.09
C GLU A 605 3.05 -20.18 5.90
N LEU A 606 1.78 -20.02 6.22
CA LEU A 606 1.07 -18.74 6.15
C LEU A 606 0.27 -18.50 7.44
N TYR A 607 0.56 -17.38 8.08
CA TYR A 607 -0.18 -16.86 9.22
C TYR A 607 -1.01 -15.66 8.79
N ILE A 608 -2.30 -15.71 9.06
CA ILE A 608 -3.26 -14.64 8.79
C ILE A 608 -3.71 -14.08 10.13
N SER A 609 -3.78 -12.76 10.27
CA SER A 609 -4.31 -12.17 11.50
C SER A 609 -5.21 -10.97 11.23
N ASN A 610 -6.16 -10.78 12.15
CA ASN A 610 -7.05 -9.63 12.21
C ASN A 610 -7.18 -9.15 13.65
N ALA A 611 -7.67 -7.91 13.86
CA ALA A 611 -7.88 -7.36 15.19
C ALA A 611 -9.29 -6.80 15.38
N HIS A 612 -9.90 -7.04 16.56
CA HIS A 612 -11.24 -6.50 16.86
C HIS A 612 -11.26 -4.97 16.96
N MET A 613 -10.16 -4.39 17.46
CA MET A 613 -10.01 -2.94 17.60
C MET A 613 -8.66 -2.53 17.04
N ARG A 614 -8.61 -1.34 16.43
CA ARG A 614 -7.36 -0.69 16.03
C ARG A 614 -7.44 0.80 16.28
N THR A 615 -6.34 1.35 16.73
CA THR A 615 -6.17 2.79 16.81
C THR A 615 -5.66 3.30 15.46
N MET A 616 -6.56 3.86 14.67
CA MET A 616 -6.23 4.45 13.39
C MET A 616 -6.49 5.96 13.44
N TYR A 617 -5.49 6.76 13.05
CA TYR A 617 -5.59 8.25 13.06
C TYR A 617 -5.99 8.84 14.43
N GLY A 618 -5.47 8.25 15.50
CA GLY A 618 -5.78 8.67 16.88
C GLY A 618 -7.17 8.28 17.37
N LYS A 619 -7.94 7.51 16.60
CA LYS A 619 -9.27 7.03 16.97
C LYS A 619 -9.28 5.51 17.07
N ILE A 620 -9.89 5.01 18.14
CA ILE A 620 -10.12 3.58 18.29
C ILE A 620 -11.37 3.22 17.48
N ASN A 621 -11.20 2.32 16.53
CA ASN A 621 -12.28 1.78 15.71
C ASN A 621 -12.40 0.27 15.91
N SER A 622 -13.61 -0.24 15.84
CA SER A 622 -13.88 -1.68 15.84
C SER A 622 -14.01 -2.15 14.40
N TYR A 623 -13.38 -3.28 14.11
CA TYR A 623 -13.35 -3.88 12.79
C TYR A 623 -13.95 -5.28 12.80
N MET A 624 -14.53 -5.67 11.67
CA MET A 624 -14.96 -7.03 11.41
C MET A 624 -13.81 -7.77 10.70
N PRO A 625 -13.68 -9.09 10.88
CA PRO A 625 -12.75 -9.88 10.08
C PRO A 625 -12.97 -9.66 8.58
N SER A 626 -11.90 -9.67 7.81
CA SER A 626 -11.95 -9.56 6.36
C SER A 626 -12.80 -10.67 5.74
N ARG A 627 -13.65 -10.34 4.78
CA ARG A 627 -14.39 -11.31 3.98
C ARG A 627 -13.49 -12.33 3.28
N PHE A 628 -12.25 -11.97 3.00
CA PHE A 628 -11.29 -12.88 2.38
C PHE A 628 -10.93 -14.05 3.31
N ILE A 629 -11.02 -13.89 4.63
CA ILE A 629 -10.87 -15.00 5.58
C ILE A 629 -12.04 -15.98 5.45
N GLU A 630 -13.27 -15.47 5.30
CA GLU A 630 -14.47 -16.30 5.12
C GLU A 630 -14.51 -17.01 3.75
N GLU A 631 -13.79 -16.49 2.75
CA GLU A 631 -13.65 -17.11 1.44
C GLU A 631 -12.67 -18.30 1.43
N ILE A 632 -11.87 -18.48 2.50
CA ILE A 632 -11.01 -19.64 2.68
C ILE A 632 -11.81 -20.77 3.34
N PRO A 633 -11.81 -22.01 2.78
CA PRO A 633 -12.45 -23.13 3.40
C PRO A 633 -11.96 -23.38 4.84
N PRO A 634 -12.88 -23.59 5.82
CA PRO A 634 -12.50 -23.72 7.22
C PRO A 634 -11.60 -24.94 7.52
N ASP A 635 -11.65 -25.97 6.70
CA ASP A 635 -10.83 -27.18 6.79
C ASP A 635 -9.37 -26.97 6.36
N LEU A 636 -9.07 -25.82 5.76
CA LEU A 636 -7.70 -25.45 5.40
C LEU A 636 -7.03 -24.50 6.43
N MET A 637 -7.74 -24.11 7.48
CA MET A 637 -7.30 -23.06 8.40
C MET A 637 -7.54 -23.43 9.86
N ASP A 638 -6.48 -23.38 10.66
CA ASP A 638 -6.56 -23.60 12.11
C ASP A 638 -6.63 -22.26 12.85
N GLN A 639 -7.58 -22.15 13.80
CA GLN A 639 -7.62 -21.03 14.73
C GLN A 639 -6.51 -21.16 15.77
N VAL A 640 -5.69 -20.13 15.89
CA VAL A 640 -4.64 -20.06 16.91
C VAL A 640 -5.20 -19.36 18.14
N ILE A 641 -5.06 -19.99 19.29
CA ILE A 641 -5.39 -19.43 20.60
C ILE A 641 -4.07 -19.36 21.38
N THR A 642 -3.70 -18.17 21.84
CA THR A 642 -2.47 -17.98 22.62
C THR A 642 -2.57 -18.65 24.00
N GLU A 643 -1.45 -18.92 24.65
CA GLU A 643 -1.44 -19.50 26.00
C GLU A 643 -2.15 -18.60 27.00
N GLU A 644 -1.95 -17.29 26.92
CA GLU A 644 -2.67 -16.31 27.75
C GLU A 644 -4.18 -16.35 27.55
N GLU A 645 -4.63 -16.52 26.33
CA GLU A 645 -6.06 -16.64 26.03
C GLU A 645 -6.61 -17.98 26.52
N ARG A 646 -5.85 -19.07 26.41
CA ARG A 646 -6.21 -20.37 27.01
C ARG A 646 -6.34 -20.27 28.51
N GLU A 647 -5.40 -19.62 29.17
CA GLU A 647 -5.46 -19.40 30.62
C GLU A 647 -6.67 -18.53 31.02
N ARG A 648 -6.98 -17.47 30.26
CA ARG A 648 -8.18 -16.64 30.49
C ARG A 648 -9.46 -17.43 30.30
N VAL A 649 -9.57 -18.24 29.26
CA VAL A 649 -10.71 -19.12 29.02
C VAL A 649 -10.85 -20.13 30.15
N HIS A 650 -9.76 -20.81 30.53
CA HIS A 650 -9.76 -21.74 31.67
C HIS A 650 -10.08 -21.06 33.01
N PHE A 651 -9.62 -19.84 33.23
CA PHE A 651 -9.95 -19.08 34.43
C PHE A 651 -11.44 -18.68 34.43
N GLN A 652 -11.99 -18.28 33.30
CA GLN A 652 -13.41 -17.97 33.16
C GLN A 652 -14.29 -19.23 33.32
N GLU A 653 -13.89 -20.37 32.76
CA GLU A 653 -14.58 -21.64 32.94
C GLU A 653 -14.51 -22.12 34.39
N ARG A 654 -13.36 -22.03 35.04
CA ARG A 654 -13.22 -22.32 36.50
C ARG A 654 -14.11 -21.40 37.33
N SER A 655 -14.08 -20.10 37.06
CA SER A 655 -14.92 -19.12 37.75
C SER A 655 -16.41 -19.34 37.51
N ARG A 656 -16.78 -19.79 36.31
CA ARG A 656 -18.17 -20.14 35.96
C ARG A 656 -18.60 -21.44 36.66
N ASN A 657 -17.74 -22.45 36.69
CA ASN A 657 -17.96 -23.71 37.38
C ASN A 657 -17.99 -23.56 38.90
N GLU A 658 -17.12 -22.70 39.47
CA GLU A 658 -17.17 -22.35 40.89
C GLU A 658 -18.44 -21.57 41.26
N ARG A 659 -18.91 -20.64 40.39
CA ARG A 659 -20.21 -19.98 40.55
C ARG A 659 -21.35 -20.98 40.44
N ALA A 660 -21.31 -21.88 39.45
CA ALA A 660 -22.32 -22.93 39.29
C ALA A 660 -22.36 -23.90 40.47
N SER A 661 -21.19 -24.29 40.99
CA SER A 661 -21.12 -25.16 42.19
C SER A 661 -21.54 -24.44 43.46
N ARG A 662 -21.23 -23.15 43.63
CA ARG A 662 -21.76 -22.33 44.74
C ARG A 662 -23.27 -22.15 44.65
N PHE A 663 -23.82 -22.00 43.42
CA PHE A 663 -25.27 -21.96 43.23
C PHE A 663 -25.90 -23.35 43.57
N ALA A 664 -25.31 -24.45 43.10
CA ALA A 664 -25.81 -25.79 43.41
C ALA A 664 -25.73 -26.14 44.91
N LEU A 665 -24.71 -25.65 45.64
CA LEU A 665 -24.61 -25.78 47.10
C LEU A 665 -25.57 -24.89 47.86
N SER A 666 -25.99 -23.73 47.26
CA SER A 666 -27.02 -22.86 47.85
C SER A 666 -28.46 -23.34 47.61
N GLU A 667 -28.70 -24.13 46.55
CA GLU A 667 -30.02 -24.74 46.28
C GLU A 667 -30.31 -25.96 47.20
N ALA A 668 -29.28 -26.58 47.77
CA ALA A 668 -29.48 -27.67 48.73
C ALA A 668 -29.97 -27.23 50.10
N ALA A 669 -30.10 -25.94 50.38
CA ALA A 669 -30.41 -25.38 51.71
C ALA A 669 -31.78 -24.65 51.83
N SER A 670 -32.66 -24.60 50.79
CA SER A 670 -34.01 -24.05 50.95
C SER A 670 -34.94 -24.44 49.79
N PRO A 671 -36.20 -24.80 50.04
CA PRO A 671 -37.14 -25.11 48.98
C PRO A 671 -37.76 -23.80 48.45
N VAL A 672 -37.24 -23.29 47.34
CA VAL A 672 -37.79 -22.11 46.66
C VAL A 672 -38.47 -22.52 45.35
N LYS A 673 -39.69 -22.04 45.18
CA LYS A 673 -40.60 -22.24 44.04
C LYS A 673 -39.89 -21.96 42.70
N LYS A 674 -40.09 -22.87 41.71
CA LYS A 674 -39.63 -22.74 40.32
C LYS A 674 -40.05 -21.40 39.70
N PRO A 675 -39.13 -20.61 39.13
CA PRO A 675 -39.53 -19.47 38.31
C PRO A 675 -40.04 -19.97 36.94
N LYS A 676 -41.14 -19.41 36.49
CA LYS A 676 -41.75 -19.62 35.18
C LYS A 676 -40.79 -19.22 34.05
N ALA A 677 -40.82 -20.00 32.97
CA ALA A 677 -40.02 -19.83 31.77
C ALA A 677 -39.95 -18.37 31.24
N VAL A 678 -38.73 -17.97 30.86
CA VAL A 678 -38.41 -16.72 30.16
C VAL A 678 -38.85 -16.83 28.70
N SER A 679 -40.18 -16.65 28.46
CA SER A 679 -40.72 -16.46 27.11
C SER A 679 -41.11 -15.00 26.80
N ALA A 680 -40.95 -14.11 27.75
CA ALA A 680 -41.45 -12.72 27.66
C ALA A 680 -40.50 -11.71 26.99
N ARG A 681 -39.33 -12.10 26.56
CA ARG A 681 -38.31 -11.13 26.06
C ARG A 681 -38.57 -10.65 24.63
N TYR A 682 -39.38 -11.37 23.87
CA TYR A 682 -39.63 -11.08 22.44
C TYR A 682 -41.12 -10.83 22.13
N ASP A 683 -41.95 -10.60 23.15
CA ASP A 683 -43.38 -10.27 23.01
C ASP A 683 -43.61 -8.76 23.16
N TRP A 684 -43.20 -8.02 22.12
CA TRP A 684 -43.36 -6.57 22.06
C TRP A 684 -44.38 -6.18 21.01
N GLN A 685 -45.22 -5.24 21.34
CA GLN A 685 -46.25 -4.67 20.44
C GLN A 685 -46.10 -3.16 20.34
N VAL A 686 -46.61 -2.59 19.24
CA VAL A 686 -46.73 -1.14 19.10
C VAL A 686 -47.64 -0.59 20.20
N GLY A 687 -47.16 0.41 20.90
CA GLY A 687 -47.89 0.97 22.07
C GLY A 687 -47.34 0.52 23.42
N ASP A 688 -46.53 -0.54 23.49
CA ASP A 688 -45.89 -0.97 24.73
C ASP A 688 -44.96 0.11 25.31
N THR A 689 -44.88 0.13 26.64
CA THR A 689 -43.91 1.00 27.34
C THR A 689 -42.61 0.23 27.53
N ALA A 690 -41.51 0.76 26.98
CA ALA A 690 -40.17 0.23 27.17
C ALA A 690 -39.39 1.11 28.15
N VAL A 691 -38.78 0.49 29.15
CA VAL A 691 -37.91 1.17 30.11
C VAL A 691 -36.46 0.85 29.78
N HIS A 692 -35.70 1.87 29.36
CA HIS A 692 -34.28 1.76 29.06
C HIS A 692 -33.45 2.28 30.23
N THR A 693 -32.36 1.60 30.57
CA THR A 693 -31.53 1.94 31.75
C THR A 693 -30.96 3.37 31.71
N MET A 694 -30.63 3.89 30.49
CA MET A 694 -30.06 5.23 30.33
C MET A 694 -31.06 6.32 29.90
N TRP A 695 -32.15 5.96 29.18
CA TRP A 695 -33.08 6.94 28.58
C TRP A 695 -34.46 6.98 29.23
N GLY A 696 -34.67 6.13 30.24
CA GLY A 696 -35.91 6.08 30.97
C GLY A 696 -37.05 5.42 30.20
N LYS A 697 -38.32 5.82 30.50
CA LYS A 697 -39.51 5.27 29.86
C LYS A 697 -39.71 5.87 28.47
N GLY A 698 -39.94 5.01 27.46
CA GLY A 698 -40.32 5.39 26.11
C GLY A 698 -41.43 4.52 25.55
N LYS A 699 -42.13 4.98 24.53
CA LYS A 699 -43.24 4.27 23.88
C LYS A 699 -42.83 3.59 22.61
N VAL A 700 -43.14 2.31 22.41
CA VAL A 700 -42.84 1.57 21.19
C VAL A 700 -43.74 2.07 20.06
N VAL A 701 -43.14 2.62 19.02
CA VAL A 701 -43.83 3.18 17.84
C VAL A 701 -43.90 2.19 16.68
N SER A 702 -42.87 1.35 16.53
CA SER A 702 -42.92 0.25 15.56
C SER A 702 -42.08 -0.94 16.02
N VAL A 703 -42.49 -2.15 15.59
CA VAL A 703 -41.83 -3.42 15.82
C VAL A 703 -41.52 -4.01 14.46
N THR A 704 -40.25 -4.40 14.21
CA THR A 704 -39.82 -4.99 12.95
C THR A 704 -38.98 -6.24 13.23
N GLY A 705 -39.16 -7.30 12.46
CA GLY A 705 -38.49 -8.57 12.70
C GLY A 705 -39.16 -9.43 13.78
N SER A 706 -38.59 -10.61 14.09
CA SER A 706 -39.10 -11.53 15.11
C SER A 706 -37.98 -12.22 15.88
N GLY A 707 -38.25 -12.67 17.11
CA GLY A 707 -37.26 -13.36 17.94
C GLY A 707 -36.02 -12.53 18.19
N LYS A 708 -34.83 -13.11 18.01
CA LYS A 708 -33.54 -12.44 18.27
C LYS A 708 -33.27 -11.24 17.35
N ASN A 709 -33.93 -11.18 16.18
CA ASN A 709 -33.76 -10.12 15.18
C ASN A 709 -34.83 -9.03 15.30
N MET A 710 -35.58 -9.01 16.40
CA MET A 710 -36.64 -8.01 16.65
C MET A 710 -36.01 -6.65 16.94
N ILE A 711 -36.43 -5.62 16.20
CA ILE A 711 -36.02 -4.22 16.35
C ILE A 711 -37.24 -3.41 16.74
N LEU A 712 -37.14 -2.69 17.87
CA LEU A 712 -38.14 -1.75 18.34
C LEU A 712 -37.71 -0.33 18.00
N LYS A 713 -38.61 0.44 17.41
CA LYS A 713 -38.46 1.87 17.31
C LYS A 713 -39.24 2.52 18.47
N ILE A 714 -38.50 3.18 19.38
CA ILE A 714 -39.01 3.68 20.63
C ILE A 714 -38.91 5.21 20.69
N GLU A 715 -39.97 5.88 21.09
CA GLU A 715 -39.99 7.30 21.33
C GLU A 715 -39.76 7.57 22.80
N PHE A 716 -38.66 8.25 23.13
CA PHE A 716 -38.30 8.67 24.48
C PHE A 716 -38.67 10.12 24.73
N PRO A 717 -38.73 10.60 25.99
CA PRO A 717 -39.03 11.97 26.33
C PRO A 717 -38.19 12.99 25.56
N GLY A 718 -38.81 14.04 25.04
CA GLY A 718 -38.17 15.06 24.19
C GLY A 718 -38.16 14.70 22.70
N ASN A 719 -39.13 13.91 22.23
CA ASN A 719 -39.30 13.46 20.82
C ASN A 719 -38.05 12.76 20.25
N LYS A 720 -37.27 12.07 21.07
CA LYS A 720 -36.06 11.34 20.63
C LYS A 720 -36.42 9.92 20.23
N MET A 721 -36.43 9.67 18.91
CA MET A 721 -36.66 8.35 18.36
C MET A 721 -35.37 7.52 18.35
N ARG A 722 -35.44 6.26 18.82
CA ARG A 722 -34.33 5.31 18.81
C ARG A 722 -34.78 3.96 18.28
N SER A 723 -33.95 3.33 17.44
CA SER A 723 -34.15 1.95 16.97
C SER A 723 -33.24 1.03 17.77
N LEU A 724 -33.79 0.07 18.48
CA LEU A 724 -33.08 -0.82 19.39
C LEU A 724 -33.40 -2.28 19.09
N MET A 725 -32.35 -3.10 18.98
CA MET A 725 -32.50 -4.54 18.81
C MET A 725 -32.73 -5.21 20.17
N VAL A 726 -33.87 -5.88 20.34
CA VAL A 726 -34.30 -6.42 21.64
C VAL A 726 -33.31 -7.40 22.26
N ALA A 727 -32.57 -8.14 21.44
CA ALA A 727 -31.58 -9.11 21.90
C ALA A 727 -30.43 -8.48 22.69
N PHE A 728 -30.06 -7.23 22.35
CA PHE A 728 -28.88 -6.56 22.89
C PHE A 728 -29.21 -5.29 23.70
N ALA A 729 -30.42 -4.75 23.56
CA ALA A 729 -30.76 -3.53 24.25
C ALA A 729 -31.09 -3.79 25.72
N PRO A 730 -30.60 -2.96 26.66
CA PRO A 730 -30.96 -3.05 28.09
C PRO A 730 -32.34 -2.43 28.34
N ILE A 731 -33.38 -3.07 27.78
CA ILE A 731 -34.78 -2.65 27.91
C ILE A 731 -35.62 -3.70 28.63
N THR A 732 -36.53 -3.25 29.40
CA THR A 732 -37.58 -4.07 30.04
C THR A 732 -38.96 -3.54 29.68
N LYS A 733 -39.96 -4.42 29.60
CA LYS A 733 -41.37 -4.02 29.40
C LYS A 733 -41.90 -3.40 30.69
N GLY A 734 -42.30 -2.14 30.63
CA GLY A 734 -42.90 -1.46 31.78
C GLY A 734 -44.34 -1.91 31.96
N ASN A 735 -44.73 -2.22 33.17
CA ASN A 735 -46.15 -2.33 33.49
C ASN A 735 -46.75 -0.89 33.46
N GLU A 736 -47.98 -0.77 32.94
CA GLU A 736 -48.69 0.52 32.87
C GLU A 736 -48.70 1.27 34.18
#